data_8446d98d1146ee66578dff95e4f63d30
#
_entry.id   8446d98d1146ee66578dff95e4f63d30
#
_cell.length_a   1.000
_cell.length_b   1.000
_cell.length_c   1.000
_cell.angle_alpha   90.00
_cell.angle_beta   90.00
_cell.angle_gamma   90.00
#
_symmetry.space_group_name_H-M   'P 1'
#
loop_
_entity.id
_entity.type
_entity.pdbx_description
1 polymer ?
#
loop_
_entity_poly.entity_id
_entity_poly.type
_entity_poly.pdbx_seq_one_letter_code
_entity_poly.pdbx_strand_id
1 'polypeptide(L)'
;MGSLVSEPEERPRVLFVDAFDSFTNNIIGLLEKCLGAEVTLVHMNDENVDRNLNDILRSFDAIVVGPGPGHPAIPSDVGFINKLWKLDDAHMLPILGVCLGFQSLSFSHGAEVKKLRRARHGIVSQVSHSGSDIFAGISDLDATQYHSLRVDLGGVQNGLSDAEHIFWEPTEKCPTLQPLAWDSSDEVNGPILMGLRHTTKPFWGVQFHPESICTSPAGEELVANWWAQARKWLSQRSLRSVNGWSKLPTKALKDISPAPQVNQNRACTNDHNSRSPSHLARELRSITGIDGVFLRWGRHPAASVTPTTLLEELGLSRDEVVLLDSQGHARGRFSILGLILPGKTMKVAYRVSDRTLRYGVEQGQMSTVHVNSIEEVWPILQEALDLHDPRNQERSSRASSPGSDLPLTGMDCYVAGHLPSESPFWGGFMGYISYEAGLETIDVDLHPSCASSVPDINFAFIHRSIVIDHAEHQVYIQSLLPRDWEWILNLGRTIDGLASRAEITERVKTGLQNGSKTAAELNGRTALNRTLANAQVNRPAETSYRGKVLRCQEYLASGDSYELCLTDETEITVPTTNGRAELDPWQLYKKLRQNNPAPFGAFLRLSDVVVVGSSPERFLQWTRGGRCQFRPIKGTVKKGPEMTRDLAHSILGSSKERAENLMIVDLIRHDLSGVVGAENTWVSKLMVVEEYETVYQLVSVIEGQLPDSSTTEQQDAPRGIDVLKASLPPGSMTGAPKKRSCEILRDIEQRPRGVYSGVLGYLDVGGSGDFSVVIRTAVRRSGGNSISNDNGAHATNGNYANGHINGHRNQYTNGHPNGHVDGHWDGQSKQSETWRVGAGGAVTIQSTDEGEFLEMEVKASSVLGALLSQKS
;
A
#
# COMPACT_ATOMS: atom_id res chain seq x y z
N MET A 1 -53.25 -28.41 -8.71
CA MET A 1 -51.79 -28.53 -8.89
C MET A 1 -51.13 -27.42 -8.11
N GLY A 2 -50.79 -27.72 -6.89
CA GLY A 2 -50.07 -26.75 -6.02
C GLY A 2 -48.62 -26.71 -6.47
N SER A 3 -48.13 -25.51 -6.81
CA SER A 3 -46.71 -25.22 -6.98
C SER A 3 -46.02 -25.45 -5.66
N LEU A 4 -45.18 -26.46 -5.58
CA LEU A 4 -44.16 -26.57 -4.54
C LEU A 4 -43.22 -25.37 -4.72
N VAL A 5 -43.42 -24.37 -3.90
CA VAL A 5 -42.42 -23.32 -3.66
C VAL A 5 -41.29 -24.05 -2.94
N SER A 6 -40.16 -24.32 -3.64
CA SER A 6 -38.94 -24.78 -3.00
C SER A 6 -38.56 -23.74 -1.93
N GLU A 7 -38.47 -24.18 -0.67
CA GLU A 7 -37.87 -23.35 0.37
C GLU A 7 -36.49 -22.86 -0.14
N PRO A 8 -36.12 -21.59 0.10
CA PRO A 8 -34.80 -21.13 -0.28
C PRO A 8 -33.76 -22.02 0.44
N GLU A 9 -32.85 -22.64 -0.32
CA GLU A 9 -31.72 -23.41 0.25
C GLU A 9 -31.01 -22.49 1.25
N GLU A 10 -30.96 -22.92 2.51
CA GLU A 10 -30.22 -22.17 3.55
C GLU A 10 -28.76 -22.04 3.10
N ARG A 11 -28.25 -20.82 3.13
CA ARG A 11 -26.84 -20.50 2.82
C ARG A 11 -25.92 -21.24 3.77
N PRO A 12 -24.86 -21.93 3.29
CA PRO A 12 -23.93 -22.60 4.18
C PRO A 12 -23.19 -21.60 5.05
N ARG A 13 -23.05 -21.87 6.34
CA ARG A 13 -22.26 -21.08 7.29
C ARG A 13 -20.90 -21.73 7.45
N VAL A 14 -19.86 -21.00 7.05
CA VAL A 14 -18.48 -21.50 7.05
C VAL A 14 -17.65 -20.71 8.04
N LEU A 15 -16.98 -21.42 8.97
CA LEU A 15 -15.95 -20.85 9.82
C LEU A 15 -14.63 -20.83 9.03
N PHE A 16 -14.09 -19.64 8.77
CA PHE A 16 -12.77 -19.49 8.19
C PHE A 16 -11.74 -19.21 9.27
N VAL A 17 -10.72 -20.06 9.39
CA VAL A 17 -9.62 -19.88 10.34
C VAL A 17 -8.40 -19.32 9.58
N ASP A 18 -8.10 -18.06 9.82
CA ASP A 18 -7.00 -17.34 9.23
C ASP A 18 -5.71 -17.53 10.02
N ALA A 19 -4.64 -17.89 9.33
CA ALA A 19 -3.29 -18.00 9.85
C ALA A 19 -2.41 -16.78 9.45
N PHE A 20 -3.00 -15.60 9.32
CA PHE A 20 -2.36 -14.32 8.96
C PHE A 20 -1.76 -14.30 7.56
N ASP A 21 -2.46 -14.88 6.60
CA ASP A 21 -2.09 -14.83 5.21
C ASP A 21 -2.67 -13.61 4.47
N SER A 22 -2.00 -13.20 3.39
CA SER A 22 -2.40 -12.07 2.55
C SER A 22 -3.31 -12.46 1.37
N PHE A 23 -3.88 -13.67 1.37
CA PHE A 23 -4.80 -14.13 0.32
C PHE A 23 -6.15 -14.57 0.91
N THR A 24 -6.33 -14.41 2.22
CA THR A 24 -7.54 -14.81 2.97
C THR A 24 -8.82 -14.28 2.36
N ASN A 25 -8.91 -12.96 2.03
CA ASN A 25 -10.14 -12.40 1.43
C ASN A 25 -10.43 -12.95 0.03
N ASN A 26 -9.41 -13.40 -0.71
CA ASN A 26 -9.61 -14.06 -2.00
C ASN A 26 -10.27 -15.43 -1.82
N ILE A 27 -9.90 -16.20 -0.77
CA ILE A 27 -10.55 -17.49 -0.46
C ILE A 27 -11.96 -17.27 0.04
N ILE A 28 -12.19 -16.30 0.92
CA ILE A 28 -13.53 -15.93 1.39
C ILE A 28 -14.43 -15.60 0.19
N GLY A 29 -13.98 -14.73 -0.69
CA GLY A 29 -14.72 -14.38 -1.89
C GLY A 29 -14.97 -15.58 -2.84
N LEU A 30 -14.03 -16.51 -2.91
CA LEU A 30 -14.22 -17.76 -3.65
C LEU A 30 -15.35 -18.61 -3.03
N LEU A 31 -15.40 -18.76 -1.71
CA LEU A 31 -16.47 -19.47 -0.99
C LEU A 31 -17.83 -18.79 -1.16
N GLU A 32 -17.89 -17.48 -1.02
CA GLU A 32 -19.11 -16.69 -1.22
C GLU A 32 -19.64 -16.81 -2.65
N LYS A 33 -18.75 -16.66 -3.64
CA LYS A 33 -19.09 -16.77 -5.06
C LYS A 33 -19.58 -18.16 -5.45
N CYS A 34 -18.88 -19.23 -5.03
CA CYS A 34 -19.16 -20.57 -5.48
C CYS A 34 -20.29 -21.27 -4.71
N LEU A 35 -20.45 -20.92 -3.43
CA LEU A 35 -21.35 -21.60 -2.52
C LEU A 35 -22.51 -20.72 -2.03
N GLY A 36 -22.46 -19.41 -2.25
CA GLY A 36 -23.34 -18.46 -1.59
C GLY A 36 -23.16 -18.47 -0.06
N ALA A 37 -21.98 -18.86 0.43
CA ALA A 37 -21.71 -19.06 1.85
C ALA A 37 -21.77 -17.77 2.66
N GLU A 38 -22.20 -17.89 3.93
CA GLU A 38 -21.97 -16.90 4.95
C GLU A 38 -20.68 -17.28 5.70
N VAL A 39 -19.62 -16.49 5.51
CA VAL A 39 -18.30 -16.80 6.05
C VAL A 39 -18.03 -15.97 7.29
N THR A 40 -17.66 -16.63 8.39
CA THR A 40 -17.18 -15.98 9.63
C THR A 40 -15.69 -16.19 9.75
N LEU A 41 -14.92 -15.10 9.73
CA LEU A 41 -13.46 -15.10 9.85
C LEU A 41 -13.05 -15.05 11.32
N VAL A 42 -12.09 -15.91 11.72
CA VAL A 42 -11.43 -15.89 13.04
C VAL A 42 -9.94 -16.10 12.85
N HIS A 43 -9.12 -15.49 13.72
CA HIS A 43 -7.68 -15.74 13.69
C HIS A 43 -7.29 -16.98 14.50
N MET A 44 -6.28 -17.71 14.05
CA MET A 44 -5.81 -18.96 14.66
C MET A 44 -5.36 -18.79 16.12
N ASN A 45 -5.04 -17.59 16.56
CA ASN A 45 -4.60 -17.27 17.93
C ASN A 45 -5.69 -16.61 18.79
N ASP A 46 -6.95 -16.61 18.37
CA ASP A 46 -8.05 -16.07 19.16
C ASP A 46 -8.32 -16.97 20.38
N GLU A 47 -7.93 -16.49 21.56
CA GLU A 47 -8.08 -17.23 22.81
C GLU A 47 -9.55 -17.48 23.21
N ASN A 48 -10.48 -16.62 22.78
CA ASN A 48 -11.89 -16.81 23.09
C ASN A 48 -12.47 -17.95 22.24
N VAL A 49 -12.11 -17.97 20.96
CA VAL A 49 -12.46 -19.09 20.05
C VAL A 49 -11.83 -20.39 20.54
N ASP A 50 -10.54 -20.37 20.91
CA ASP A 50 -9.83 -21.56 21.39
C ASP A 50 -10.45 -22.17 22.64
N ARG A 51 -10.85 -21.32 23.62
CA ARG A 51 -11.49 -21.78 24.86
C ARG A 51 -12.91 -22.33 24.68
N ASN A 52 -13.66 -21.77 23.70
CA ASN A 52 -15.08 -22.10 23.48
C ASN A 52 -15.32 -22.85 22.17
N LEU A 53 -14.28 -23.47 21.61
CA LEU A 53 -14.27 -24.02 20.26
C LEU A 53 -15.47 -24.94 19.97
N ASN A 54 -15.75 -25.92 20.84
CA ASN A 54 -16.81 -26.89 20.65
C ASN A 54 -18.21 -26.25 20.59
N ASP A 55 -18.46 -25.21 21.37
CA ASP A 55 -19.75 -24.51 21.37
C ASP A 55 -19.90 -23.63 20.14
N ILE A 56 -18.81 -22.97 19.71
CA ILE A 56 -18.76 -22.13 18.51
C ILE A 56 -19.02 -22.97 17.26
N LEU A 57 -18.42 -24.16 17.16
CA LEU A 57 -18.56 -25.06 16.00
C LEU A 57 -19.99 -25.50 15.73
N ARG A 58 -20.88 -25.51 16.75
CA ARG A 58 -22.31 -25.82 16.57
C ARG A 58 -23.06 -24.82 15.69
N SER A 59 -22.46 -23.64 15.45
CA SER A 59 -23.07 -22.59 14.64
C SER A 59 -22.70 -22.67 13.15
N PHE A 60 -21.85 -23.61 12.77
CA PHE A 60 -21.31 -23.72 11.41
C PHE A 60 -21.62 -25.07 10.76
N ASP A 61 -21.64 -25.06 9.43
CA ASP A 61 -21.84 -26.25 8.62
C ASP A 61 -20.52 -26.84 8.14
N ALA A 62 -19.47 -26.02 8.03
CA ALA A 62 -18.12 -26.45 7.62
C ALA A 62 -17.05 -25.49 8.13
N ILE A 63 -15.78 -25.91 8.03
CA ILE A 63 -14.61 -25.15 8.40
C ILE A 63 -13.66 -25.06 7.20
N VAL A 64 -13.06 -23.89 6.97
CA VAL A 64 -11.92 -23.75 6.07
C VAL A 64 -10.73 -23.26 6.89
N VAL A 65 -9.60 -23.96 6.81
CA VAL A 65 -8.34 -23.56 7.43
C VAL A 65 -7.46 -22.97 6.34
N GLY A 66 -7.18 -21.69 6.46
CA GLY A 66 -6.47 -20.90 5.45
C GLY A 66 -4.96 -21.18 5.37
N PRO A 67 -4.32 -20.56 4.37
CA PRO A 67 -2.86 -20.50 4.30
C PRO A 67 -2.27 -19.60 5.40
N GLY A 68 -0.96 -19.62 5.53
CA GLY A 68 -0.23 -18.77 6.46
C GLY A 68 1.28 -19.05 6.47
N PRO A 69 2.06 -18.15 7.04
CA PRO A 69 3.48 -18.34 7.25
C PRO A 69 3.77 -19.35 8.37
N GLY A 70 4.97 -19.94 8.36
CA GLY A 70 5.47 -20.79 9.44
C GLY A 70 5.36 -22.29 9.17
N HIS A 71 5.41 -23.09 10.26
CA HIS A 71 5.54 -24.55 10.22
C HIS A 71 4.51 -25.23 11.13
N PRO A 72 3.77 -26.28 10.68
CA PRO A 72 2.69 -26.90 11.44
C PRO A 72 3.14 -27.60 12.74
N ALA A 73 4.42 -27.88 12.92
CA ALA A 73 4.97 -28.43 14.15
C ALA A 73 5.25 -27.37 15.23
N ILE A 74 5.19 -26.08 14.89
CA ILE A 74 5.46 -24.98 15.79
C ILE A 74 4.12 -24.46 16.34
N PRO A 75 3.82 -24.58 17.63
CA PRO A 75 2.52 -24.22 18.17
C PRO A 75 2.11 -22.75 17.93
N SER A 76 3.09 -21.81 17.96
CA SER A 76 2.81 -20.38 17.68
C SER A 76 2.37 -20.12 16.24
N ASP A 77 2.75 -20.97 15.31
CA ASP A 77 2.50 -20.79 13.87
C ASP A 77 1.13 -21.35 13.44
N VAL A 78 0.48 -22.13 14.32
CA VAL A 78 -0.80 -22.79 14.00
C VAL A 78 -1.87 -22.57 15.06
N GLY A 79 -1.54 -22.02 16.22
CA GLY A 79 -2.51 -21.76 17.29
C GLY A 79 -3.42 -22.95 17.56
N PHE A 80 -4.75 -22.73 17.54
CA PHE A 80 -5.73 -23.80 17.78
C PHE A 80 -6.01 -24.69 16.56
N ILE A 81 -5.44 -24.42 15.38
CA ILE A 81 -5.70 -25.21 14.15
C ILE A 81 -5.49 -26.71 14.38
N ASN A 82 -4.43 -27.12 15.10
CA ASN A 82 -4.17 -28.53 15.37
C ASN A 82 -5.25 -29.24 16.22
N LYS A 83 -6.14 -28.50 16.90
CA LYS A 83 -7.29 -29.05 17.62
C LYS A 83 -8.42 -29.44 16.67
N LEU A 84 -8.59 -28.74 15.57
CA LEU A 84 -9.62 -28.99 14.55
C LEU A 84 -9.48 -30.39 13.93
N TRP A 85 -8.27 -30.87 13.75
CA TRP A 85 -8.01 -32.20 13.19
C TRP A 85 -8.28 -33.33 14.18
N LYS A 86 -8.49 -33.02 15.45
CA LYS A 86 -8.71 -33.96 16.56
C LYS A 86 -10.12 -33.87 17.14
N LEU A 87 -11.05 -33.21 16.47
CA LEU A 87 -12.44 -33.12 16.90
C LEU A 87 -13.04 -34.53 17.12
N ASP A 88 -13.81 -34.65 18.17
CA ASP A 88 -14.60 -35.84 18.44
C ASP A 88 -15.80 -35.98 17.49
N ASP A 89 -16.42 -37.13 17.46
CA ASP A 89 -17.57 -37.39 16.56
C ASP A 89 -18.75 -36.46 16.81
N ALA A 90 -18.92 -35.93 18.05
CA ALA A 90 -20.02 -35.03 18.38
C ALA A 90 -19.84 -33.61 17.74
N HIS A 91 -18.60 -33.13 17.59
CA HIS A 91 -18.29 -31.80 17.12
C HIS A 91 -17.64 -31.78 15.71
N MET A 92 -17.54 -32.97 15.07
CA MET A 92 -16.90 -33.11 13.77
C MET A 92 -17.68 -32.39 12.68
N LEU A 93 -16.99 -31.57 11.89
CA LEU A 93 -17.49 -30.88 10.70
C LEU A 93 -16.61 -31.18 9.50
N PRO A 94 -17.11 -31.01 8.28
CA PRO A 94 -16.30 -31.01 7.08
C PRO A 94 -15.24 -29.91 7.12
N ILE A 95 -13.98 -30.24 6.84
CA ILE A 95 -12.86 -29.29 6.88
C ILE A 95 -12.08 -29.32 5.57
N LEU A 96 -11.82 -28.15 5.00
CA LEU A 96 -10.86 -27.94 3.90
C LEU A 96 -9.63 -27.19 4.41
N GLY A 97 -8.46 -27.77 4.29
CA GLY A 97 -7.19 -27.13 4.59
C GLY A 97 -6.50 -26.62 3.31
N VAL A 98 -6.10 -25.35 3.29
CA VAL A 98 -5.37 -24.71 2.17
C VAL A 98 -3.95 -24.39 2.63
N CYS A 99 -2.95 -24.83 1.87
CA CYS A 99 -1.51 -24.59 2.08
C CYS A 99 -1.06 -24.94 3.53
N LEU A 100 -0.93 -24.02 4.47
CA LEU A 100 -0.61 -24.33 5.87
C LEU A 100 -1.69 -25.24 6.50
N GLY A 101 -2.97 -25.01 6.21
CA GLY A 101 -4.06 -25.88 6.64
C GLY A 101 -3.91 -27.32 6.14
N PHE A 102 -3.51 -27.53 4.89
CA PHE A 102 -3.18 -28.84 4.32
C PHE A 102 -1.97 -29.48 5.00
N GLN A 103 -0.90 -28.70 5.27
CA GLN A 103 0.29 -29.20 5.97
C GLN A 103 -0.03 -29.58 7.42
N SER A 104 -0.88 -28.79 8.10
CA SER A 104 -1.34 -29.05 9.46
C SER A 104 -2.21 -30.31 9.54
N LEU A 105 -3.14 -30.51 8.59
CA LEU A 105 -3.91 -31.75 8.45
C LEU A 105 -2.97 -32.95 8.33
N SER A 106 -2.03 -32.86 7.41
CA SER A 106 -1.09 -33.95 7.12
C SER A 106 -0.20 -34.26 8.31
N PHE A 107 0.37 -33.25 8.94
CA PHE A 107 1.20 -33.38 10.14
C PHE A 107 0.44 -34.02 11.31
N SER A 108 -0.80 -33.62 11.52
CA SER A 108 -1.65 -34.17 12.60
C SER A 108 -2.01 -35.64 12.41
N HIS A 109 -1.81 -36.19 11.21
CA HIS A 109 -2.08 -37.60 10.88
C HIS A 109 -0.82 -38.40 10.49
N GLY A 110 0.36 -37.94 10.93
CA GLY A 110 1.60 -38.70 10.90
C GLY A 110 2.54 -38.42 9.73
N ALA A 111 2.18 -37.51 8.81
CA ALA A 111 3.09 -37.08 7.76
C ALA A 111 4.23 -36.22 8.32
N GLU A 112 5.36 -36.24 7.64
CA GLU A 112 6.45 -35.29 7.88
C GLU A 112 6.27 -34.06 6.99
N VAL A 113 6.57 -32.88 7.54
CA VAL A 113 6.63 -31.64 6.76
C VAL A 113 8.08 -31.24 6.65
N LYS A 114 8.58 -31.10 5.43
CA LYS A 114 9.99 -30.91 5.10
C LYS A 114 10.20 -29.68 4.23
N LYS A 115 11.36 -29.03 4.34
CA LYS A 115 11.74 -27.95 3.41
C LYS A 115 11.90 -28.49 2.00
N LEU A 116 11.40 -27.75 1.02
CA LEU A 116 11.73 -27.94 -0.38
C LEU A 116 13.20 -27.58 -0.62
N ARG A 117 13.84 -28.25 -1.57
CA ARG A 117 15.20 -27.85 -2.02
C ARG A 117 15.17 -26.49 -2.69
N ARG A 118 14.10 -26.19 -3.39
CA ARG A 118 13.81 -24.90 -4.02
C ARG A 118 12.34 -24.56 -3.75
N ALA A 119 12.10 -23.47 -3.02
CA ALA A 119 10.76 -23.00 -2.70
C ALA A 119 9.97 -22.64 -3.97
N ARG A 120 8.66 -22.73 -3.89
CA ARG A 120 7.70 -22.51 -4.97
C ARG A 120 6.85 -21.27 -4.66
N HIS A 121 7.36 -20.08 -4.95
CA HIS A 121 6.68 -18.81 -4.68
C HIS A 121 6.24 -18.15 -5.99
N GLY A 122 4.93 -18.04 -6.19
CA GLY A 122 4.33 -17.50 -7.41
C GLY A 122 4.50 -18.38 -8.63
N ILE A 123 4.76 -19.68 -8.43
CA ILE A 123 4.92 -20.63 -9.51
C ILE A 123 3.56 -21.22 -9.88
N VAL A 124 3.23 -21.18 -11.14
CA VAL A 124 2.06 -21.87 -11.71
C VAL A 124 2.55 -23.12 -12.42
N SER A 125 2.01 -24.27 -12.05
CA SER A 125 2.36 -25.55 -12.67
C SER A 125 1.13 -26.42 -12.89
N GLN A 126 1.20 -27.26 -13.91
CA GLN A 126 0.17 -28.26 -14.17
C GLN A 126 0.26 -29.37 -13.13
N VAL A 127 -0.87 -29.68 -12.51
CA VAL A 127 -1.00 -30.68 -11.44
C VAL A 127 -1.77 -31.89 -11.97
N SER A 128 -1.18 -33.09 -11.82
CA SER A 128 -1.85 -34.38 -12.10
C SER A 128 -2.74 -34.73 -10.90
N HIS A 129 -3.98 -35.17 -11.16
CA HIS A 129 -4.93 -35.54 -10.12
C HIS A 129 -5.72 -36.80 -10.43
N SER A 130 -6.34 -37.41 -9.43
CA SER A 130 -7.06 -38.69 -9.53
C SER A 130 -8.35 -38.62 -10.37
N GLY A 131 -8.81 -37.40 -10.73
CA GLY A 131 -10.10 -37.21 -11.42
C GLY A 131 -11.33 -37.57 -10.58
N SER A 132 -11.17 -37.72 -9.27
CA SER A 132 -12.21 -38.15 -8.34
C SER A 132 -12.29 -37.23 -7.13
N ASP A 133 -13.32 -37.39 -6.31
CA ASP A 133 -13.54 -36.65 -5.08
C ASP A 133 -13.60 -35.11 -5.31
N ILE A 134 -12.75 -34.30 -4.68
CA ILE A 134 -12.72 -32.84 -4.88
C ILE A 134 -12.15 -32.43 -6.26
N PHE A 135 -11.54 -33.36 -6.99
CA PHE A 135 -11.01 -33.16 -8.34
C PHE A 135 -11.92 -33.75 -9.44
N ALA A 136 -13.14 -34.16 -9.10
CA ALA A 136 -14.06 -34.75 -10.07
C ALA A 136 -14.48 -33.73 -11.15
N GLY A 137 -14.32 -34.12 -12.43
CA GLY A 137 -14.73 -33.28 -13.57
C GLY A 137 -13.74 -32.17 -13.96
N ILE A 138 -12.70 -31.92 -13.17
CA ILE A 138 -11.62 -30.96 -13.53
C ILE A 138 -10.77 -31.64 -14.63
N SER A 139 -10.57 -30.96 -15.76
CA SER A 139 -9.76 -31.52 -16.87
C SER A 139 -8.28 -31.12 -16.74
N ASP A 140 -8.03 -29.83 -16.66
CA ASP A 140 -6.70 -29.24 -16.56
C ASP A 140 -6.62 -28.40 -15.31
N LEU A 141 -5.58 -28.60 -14.52
CA LEU A 141 -5.35 -27.85 -13.27
C LEU A 141 -4.00 -27.16 -13.32
N ASP A 142 -4.01 -25.87 -13.65
CA ASP A 142 -2.90 -24.99 -13.46
C ASP A 142 -2.96 -24.43 -12.03
N ALA A 143 -2.08 -24.91 -11.16
CA ALA A 143 -2.11 -24.58 -9.72
C ALA A 143 -1.05 -23.55 -9.34
N THR A 144 -1.47 -22.47 -8.71
CA THR A 144 -0.58 -21.46 -8.15
C THR A 144 -0.04 -21.92 -6.81
N GLN A 145 1.28 -21.88 -6.64
CA GLN A 145 1.98 -22.34 -5.46
C GLN A 145 2.70 -21.17 -4.75
N TYR A 146 2.52 -21.09 -3.42
CA TYR A 146 3.21 -20.14 -2.53
C TYR A 146 3.72 -20.89 -1.30
N HIS A 147 4.68 -21.82 -1.44
CA HIS A 147 5.18 -22.59 -0.31
C HIS A 147 6.65 -22.95 -0.38
N SER A 148 7.29 -23.02 0.79
CA SER A 148 8.68 -23.49 0.99
C SER A 148 8.76 -24.89 1.58
N LEU A 149 7.60 -25.43 2.01
CA LEU A 149 7.49 -26.69 2.70
C LEU A 149 6.70 -27.69 1.85
N ARG A 150 6.99 -28.98 2.02
CA ARG A 150 6.27 -30.09 1.37
C ARG A 150 5.86 -31.12 2.39
N VAL A 151 4.75 -31.79 2.14
CA VAL A 151 4.30 -32.96 2.89
C VAL A 151 4.94 -34.21 2.33
N ASP A 152 5.46 -35.05 3.22
CA ASP A 152 6.04 -36.36 2.93
C ASP A 152 5.26 -37.45 3.67
N LEU A 153 4.50 -38.25 2.90
CA LEU A 153 3.69 -39.34 3.43
C LEU A 153 4.52 -40.61 3.72
N GLY A 154 5.81 -40.62 3.35
CA GLY A 154 6.65 -41.83 3.35
C GLY A 154 6.34 -42.78 2.19
N GLY A 155 7.32 -43.49 1.74
CA GLY A 155 7.12 -44.60 0.76
C GLY A 155 7.27 -44.28 -0.74
N VAL A 156 7.28 -43.00 -1.13
CA VAL A 156 7.44 -42.62 -2.55
C VAL A 156 8.72 -41.77 -2.71
N GLN A 157 9.87 -42.40 -2.77
CA GLN A 157 11.12 -41.64 -2.96
C GLN A 157 12.01 -42.06 -4.12
N ASN A 158 11.79 -43.18 -4.77
CA ASN A 158 12.72 -43.59 -5.85
C ASN A 158 11.99 -44.25 -7.02
N GLY A 159 12.01 -43.59 -8.17
CA GLY A 159 11.84 -44.19 -9.47
C GLY A 159 10.44 -44.18 -10.08
N LEU A 160 10.24 -43.26 -11.02
CA LEU A 160 9.22 -43.29 -12.04
C LEU A 160 9.47 -44.48 -13.01
N SER A 161 9.18 -45.70 -12.60
CA SER A 161 8.99 -46.81 -13.51
C SER A 161 8.08 -47.87 -12.87
N ASP A 162 6.94 -48.09 -13.45
CA ASP A 162 6.06 -49.26 -13.30
C ASP A 162 4.96 -49.26 -12.21
N ALA A 163 4.60 -48.17 -11.55
CA ALA A 163 3.54 -48.16 -10.54
C ALA A 163 2.66 -46.91 -10.52
N GLU A 164 1.92 -46.61 -11.59
CA GLU A 164 0.92 -45.52 -11.59
C GLU A 164 -0.14 -45.64 -10.46
N HIS A 165 -0.37 -46.86 -9.96
CA HIS A 165 -1.35 -47.11 -8.89
C HIS A 165 -0.86 -46.70 -7.49
N ILE A 166 0.46 -46.66 -7.22
CA ILE A 166 0.99 -46.41 -5.88
C ILE A 166 0.85 -44.92 -5.47
N PHE A 167 0.72 -44.04 -6.43
CA PHE A 167 0.57 -42.59 -6.16
C PHE A 167 -0.75 -42.20 -5.49
N TRP A 168 -1.79 -43.02 -5.64
CA TRP A 168 -3.15 -42.68 -5.22
C TRP A 168 -3.61 -43.43 -3.96
N GLU A 169 -2.79 -44.32 -3.42
CA GLU A 169 -3.11 -45.11 -2.24
C GLU A 169 -2.43 -44.54 -0.97
N PRO A 170 -3.07 -44.72 0.20
CA PRO A 170 -2.44 -44.37 1.49
C PRO A 170 -1.15 -45.17 1.71
N THR A 171 -0.15 -44.55 2.31
CA THR A 171 1.10 -45.21 2.67
C THR A 171 1.01 -45.93 4.01
N GLU A 172 1.94 -46.87 4.29
CA GLU A 172 2.03 -47.55 5.60
C GLU A 172 2.24 -46.56 6.74
N LYS A 173 2.99 -45.47 6.47
CA LYS A 173 3.26 -44.41 7.44
C LYS A 173 2.04 -43.54 7.73
N CYS A 174 1.21 -43.29 6.71
CA CYS A 174 0.03 -42.44 6.79
C CYS A 174 -1.22 -43.17 6.24
N PRO A 175 -1.70 -44.26 6.93
CA PRO A 175 -2.76 -45.11 6.40
C PRO A 175 -4.14 -44.46 6.34
N THR A 176 -4.28 -43.27 6.96
CA THR A 176 -5.54 -42.50 6.97
C THR A 176 -5.55 -41.35 5.95
N LEU A 177 -4.46 -41.12 5.24
CA LEU A 177 -4.33 -40.04 4.27
C LEU A 177 -4.24 -40.59 2.85
N GLN A 178 -5.23 -40.31 2.02
CA GLN A 178 -5.26 -40.69 0.63
C GLN A 178 -4.82 -39.56 -0.29
N PRO A 179 -3.73 -39.68 -1.05
CA PRO A 179 -3.33 -38.72 -2.06
C PRO A 179 -4.41 -38.55 -3.15
N LEU A 180 -4.61 -37.33 -3.61
CA LEU A 180 -5.55 -37.01 -4.70
C LEU A 180 -4.89 -36.19 -5.82
N ALA A 181 -3.78 -35.48 -5.56
CA ALA A 181 -3.11 -34.66 -6.57
C ALA A 181 -1.61 -34.54 -6.33
N TRP A 182 -0.83 -34.46 -7.40
CA TRP A 182 0.63 -34.36 -7.41
C TRP A 182 1.14 -33.38 -8.47
N ASP A 183 2.13 -32.56 -8.12
CA ASP A 183 2.99 -31.86 -9.08
C ASP A 183 4.25 -32.70 -9.31
N SER A 184 4.39 -33.27 -10.48
CA SER A 184 5.54 -34.08 -10.90
C SER A 184 6.47 -33.32 -11.86
N SER A 185 6.21 -32.06 -12.12
CA SER A 185 6.94 -31.23 -13.09
C SER A 185 8.26 -30.67 -12.59
N ASP A 186 8.51 -30.69 -11.27
CA ASP A 186 9.69 -30.09 -10.66
C ASP A 186 10.86 -31.09 -10.55
N GLU A 187 11.82 -30.96 -11.45
CA GLU A 187 13.02 -31.80 -11.49
C GLU A 187 13.91 -31.65 -10.23
N VAL A 188 13.89 -30.49 -9.58
CA VAL A 188 14.73 -30.19 -8.41
C VAL A 188 14.15 -30.81 -7.13
N ASN A 189 12.86 -30.64 -6.94
CA ASN A 189 12.15 -31.11 -5.74
C ASN A 189 11.62 -32.54 -5.88
N GLY A 190 11.50 -33.05 -7.10
CA GLY A 190 10.76 -34.28 -7.42
C GLY A 190 9.26 -34.11 -7.16
N PRO A 191 8.48 -35.20 -7.17
CA PRO A 191 7.03 -35.11 -6.99
C PRO A 191 6.64 -34.46 -5.67
N ILE A 192 5.71 -33.49 -5.74
CA ILE A 192 5.19 -32.74 -4.60
C ILE A 192 3.71 -33.09 -4.44
N LEU A 193 3.28 -33.50 -3.24
CA LEU A 193 1.88 -33.77 -2.95
C LEU A 193 1.10 -32.44 -2.93
N MET A 194 0.06 -32.37 -3.76
CA MET A 194 -0.72 -31.15 -3.99
C MET A 194 -2.15 -31.26 -3.47
N GLY A 195 -2.65 -32.48 -3.21
CA GLY A 195 -3.99 -32.66 -2.67
C GLY A 195 -4.15 -34.02 -1.99
N LEU A 196 -4.93 -34.07 -0.93
CA LEU A 196 -5.28 -35.30 -0.24
C LEU A 196 -6.65 -35.21 0.46
N ARG A 197 -7.14 -36.38 0.90
CA ARG A 197 -8.27 -36.47 1.83
C ARG A 197 -7.98 -37.44 2.98
N HIS A 198 -8.70 -37.31 4.05
CA HIS A 198 -8.75 -38.31 5.10
C HIS A 198 -9.70 -39.46 4.67
N THR A 199 -9.32 -40.72 4.88
CA THR A 199 -10.07 -41.89 4.39
C THR A 199 -11.44 -42.10 5.06
N THR A 200 -11.59 -41.65 6.31
CA THR A 200 -12.82 -41.88 7.14
C THR A 200 -13.45 -40.63 7.68
N LYS A 201 -12.66 -39.55 7.95
CA LYS A 201 -13.16 -38.28 8.42
C LYS A 201 -13.41 -37.32 7.25
N PRO A 202 -14.31 -36.33 7.39
CA PRO A 202 -14.63 -35.36 6.33
C PRO A 202 -13.58 -34.26 6.22
N PHE A 203 -12.31 -34.64 6.02
CA PHE A 203 -11.18 -33.73 5.94
C PHE A 203 -10.51 -33.83 4.57
N TRP A 204 -10.32 -32.67 3.94
CA TRP A 204 -9.64 -32.50 2.66
C TRP A 204 -8.58 -31.44 2.79
N GLY A 205 -7.61 -31.45 1.92
CA GLY A 205 -6.63 -30.40 1.84
C GLY A 205 -5.94 -30.29 0.50
N VAL A 206 -5.53 -29.08 0.15
CA VAL A 206 -4.74 -28.75 -1.03
C VAL A 206 -3.54 -27.88 -0.65
N GLN A 207 -2.38 -28.16 -1.27
CA GLN A 207 -1.14 -27.41 -1.02
C GLN A 207 -1.10 -26.07 -1.78
N PHE A 208 -1.74 -26.03 -2.95
CA PHE A 208 -1.82 -24.87 -3.82
C PHE A 208 -2.93 -23.90 -3.39
N HIS A 209 -2.97 -22.74 -4.02
CA HIS A 209 -3.93 -21.68 -3.74
C HIS A 209 -5.07 -21.68 -4.77
N PRO A 210 -6.25 -22.24 -4.44
CA PRO A 210 -7.38 -22.31 -5.36
C PRO A 210 -7.98 -20.94 -5.69
N GLU A 211 -7.76 -19.95 -4.85
CA GLU A 211 -8.26 -18.58 -4.96
C GLU A 211 -7.41 -17.69 -5.87
N SER A 212 -6.20 -18.12 -6.25
CA SER A 212 -5.32 -17.33 -7.09
C SER A 212 -5.91 -17.10 -8.47
N ILE A 213 -5.68 -15.90 -9.01
CA ILE A 213 -6.19 -15.55 -10.35
C ILE A 213 -5.71 -16.51 -11.46
N CYS A 214 -4.55 -17.13 -11.29
CA CYS A 214 -4.01 -18.09 -12.25
C CYS A 214 -4.50 -19.52 -12.04
N THR A 215 -5.17 -19.83 -10.92
CA THR A 215 -5.77 -21.15 -10.67
C THR A 215 -7.22 -21.24 -11.16
N SER A 216 -7.91 -20.10 -11.27
CA SER A 216 -9.30 -20.06 -11.79
C SER A 216 -9.35 -20.46 -13.30
N PRO A 217 -10.38 -21.22 -13.76
CA PRO A 217 -11.61 -21.61 -13.05
C PRO A 217 -11.52 -22.92 -12.24
N ALA A 218 -10.45 -23.71 -12.38
CA ALA A 218 -10.32 -24.99 -11.69
C ALA A 218 -10.46 -24.90 -10.15
N GLY A 219 -10.03 -23.78 -9.55
CA GLY A 219 -10.20 -23.51 -8.13
C GLY A 219 -11.68 -23.37 -7.73
N GLU A 220 -12.51 -22.77 -8.60
CA GLU A 220 -13.96 -22.67 -8.39
C GLU A 220 -14.64 -24.04 -8.44
N GLU A 221 -14.26 -24.86 -9.40
CA GLU A 221 -14.77 -26.23 -9.53
C GLU A 221 -14.37 -27.09 -8.32
N LEU A 222 -13.14 -26.95 -7.85
CA LEU A 222 -12.63 -27.67 -6.67
C LEU A 222 -13.44 -27.33 -5.41
N VAL A 223 -13.71 -26.06 -5.16
CA VAL A 223 -14.49 -25.61 -4.00
C VAL A 223 -15.94 -26.10 -4.09
N ALA A 224 -16.55 -26.06 -5.28
CA ALA A 224 -17.88 -26.61 -5.50
C ALA A 224 -17.93 -28.13 -5.25
N ASN A 225 -16.93 -28.88 -5.73
CA ASN A 225 -16.79 -30.30 -5.49
C ASN A 225 -16.59 -30.62 -4.00
N TRP A 226 -15.71 -29.87 -3.32
CA TRP A 226 -15.53 -30.03 -1.88
C TRP A 226 -16.86 -29.87 -1.13
N TRP A 227 -17.63 -28.84 -1.46
CA TRP A 227 -18.93 -28.61 -0.82
C TRP A 227 -19.93 -29.73 -1.12
N ALA A 228 -19.91 -30.30 -2.33
CA ALA A 228 -20.74 -31.44 -2.67
C ALA A 228 -20.40 -32.66 -1.79
N GLN A 229 -19.12 -32.95 -1.54
CA GLN A 229 -18.69 -34.02 -0.64
C GLN A 229 -19.06 -33.70 0.84
N ALA A 230 -18.88 -32.47 1.27
CA ALA A 230 -19.26 -31.99 2.60
C ALA A 230 -20.78 -32.20 2.85
N ARG A 231 -21.63 -31.77 1.93
CA ARG A 231 -23.09 -31.97 2.00
C ARG A 231 -23.47 -33.46 2.05
N LYS A 232 -22.83 -34.29 1.27
CA LYS A 232 -23.05 -35.74 1.29
C LYS A 232 -22.75 -36.33 2.68
N TRP A 233 -21.65 -35.90 3.31
CA TRP A 233 -21.30 -36.36 4.64
C TRP A 233 -22.29 -35.84 5.71
N LEU A 234 -22.68 -34.58 5.65
CA LEU A 234 -23.66 -33.97 6.56
C LEU A 234 -25.01 -34.67 6.48
N SER A 235 -25.50 -34.97 5.29
CA SER A 235 -26.79 -35.70 5.08
C SER A 235 -26.77 -37.10 5.68
N GLN A 236 -25.67 -37.83 5.54
CA GLN A 236 -25.51 -39.15 6.13
C GLN A 236 -25.51 -39.12 7.66
N ARG A 237 -25.01 -38.05 8.24
CA ARG A 237 -24.98 -37.82 9.68
C ARG A 237 -26.36 -37.48 10.21
N SER A 238 -27.11 -36.60 9.55
CA SER A 238 -28.49 -36.23 9.92
C SER A 238 -29.40 -37.45 9.99
N LEU A 239 -29.20 -38.42 9.13
CA LEU A 239 -29.95 -39.71 9.11
C LEU A 239 -29.57 -40.62 10.27
N ARG A 240 -28.43 -40.42 10.93
CA ARG A 240 -27.97 -41.23 12.08
C ARG A 240 -28.26 -40.59 13.45
N SER A 241 -28.46 -39.27 13.53
CA SER A 241 -28.72 -38.58 14.77
C SER A 241 -30.20 -38.25 14.91
N VAL A 242 -30.93 -39.04 15.74
CA VAL A 242 -32.35 -38.82 16.06
C VAL A 242 -32.55 -37.71 17.12
N ASN A 243 -31.47 -37.06 17.59
CA ASN A 243 -31.59 -35.97 18.57
C ASN A 243 -30.97 -34.69 18.03
N GLY A 244 -31.87 -33.74 17.79
CA GLY A 244 -31.64 -32.46 17.11
C GLY A 244 -30.48 -31.63 17.62
N TRP A 245 -29.66 -31.27 16.67
CA TRP A 245 -28.85 -30.07 16.74
C TRP A 245 -29.80 -28.86 16.59
N SER A 246 -30.20 -28.23 17.68
CA SER A 246 -30.81 -26.91 17.57
C SER A 246 -29.69 -25.93 17.29
N LYS A 247 -29.73 -25.28 16.09
CA LYS A 247 -28.86 -24.14 15.76
C LYS A 247 -28.96 -23.13 16.91
N LEU A 248 -27.83 -22.77 17.52
CA LEU A 248 -27.81 -21.72 18.52
C LEU A 248 -28.24 -20.40 17.84
N PRO A 249 -29.09 -19.58 18.50
CA PRO A 249 -29.47 -18.30 17.92
C PRO A 249 -28.24 -17.42 17.72
N THR A 250 -28.23 -16.66 16.66
CA THR A 250 -27.21 -15.69 16.18
C THR A 250 -26.64 -14.76 17.28
N LYS A 251 -27.19 -14.75 18.45
CA LYS A 251 -26.77 -13.95 19.59
C LYS A 251 -25.43 -14.42 20.22
N ALA A 252 -25.12 -15.72 20.11
CA ALA A 252 -23.83 -16.26 20.59
C ALA A 252 -22.65 -15.93 19.67
N LEU A 253 -22.91 -15.61 18.40
CA LEU A 253 -21.91 -15.20 17.43
C LEU A 253 -21.46 -13.74 17.60
N LYS A 254 -22.24 -12.90 18.31
CA LYS A 254 -21.89 -11.50 18.57
C LYS A 254 -20.75 -11.33 19.58
N ASP A 255 -20.44 -12.37 20.34
CA ASP A 255 -19.35 -12.38 21.32
C ASP A 255 -18.04 -12.99 20.76
N ILE A 256 -18.07 -13.54 19.53
CA ILE A 256 -16.86 -13.83 18.78
C ILE A 256 -16.39 -12.47 18.27
N SER A 257 -15.27 -11.97 18.82
CA SER A 257 -14.65 -10.76 18.24
C SER A 257 -14.51 -11.02 16.74
N PRO A 258 -15.14 -10.22 15.87
CA PRO A 258 -14.75 -10.28 14.47
C PRO A 258 -13.24 -10.08 14.48
N ALA A 259 -12.50 -10.92 13.76
CA ALA A 259 -11.18 -10.52 13.30
C ALA A 259 -11.28 -9.08 12.85
N PRO A 260 -10.24 -8.24 12.98
CA PRO A 260 -10.33 -6.88 12.52
C PRO A 260 -10.67 -6.90 11.02
N GLN A 261 -11.93 -7.15 10.72
CA GLN A 261 -12.56 -6.57 9.58
C GLN A 261 -12.15 -5.12 9.71
N VAL A 262 -11.57 -4.53 8.70
CA VAL A 262 -11.42 -3.08 8.60
C VAL A 262 -12.65 -2.51 9.32
N ASN A 263 -12.47 -2.07 10.56
CA ASN A 263 -13.46 -1.94 11.64
C ASN A 263 -14.82 -1.46 11.13
N GLN A 264 -15.73 -2.37 10.77
CA GLN A 264 -17.14 -2.02 10.56
C GLN A 264 -17.94 -1.96 11.86
N ASN A 265 -17.41 -2.47 12.99
CA ASN A 265 -18.18 -2.50 14.25
C ASN A 265 -17.29 -2.36 15.49
N ARG A 266 -16.70 -1.18 15.71
CA ARG A 266 -16.81 -0.63 17.06
C ARG A 266 -18.08 0.21 17.07
N ALA A 267 -19.16 -0.39 17.53
CA ALA A 267 -20.32 0.34 17.98
C ALA A 267 -19.85 1.44 18.94
N CYS A 268 -19.71 2.64 18.43
CA CYS A 268 -19.90 3.80 19.27
C CYS A 268 -21.27 3.58 19.89
N THR A 269 -21.32 3.41 21.20
CA THR A 269 -22.57 3.44 21.98
C THR A 269 -23.49 4.47 21.35
N ASN A 270 -24.69 4.01 20.97
CA ASN A 270 -25.76 4.82 20.43
C ASN A 270 -26.11 5.93 21.43
N ASP A 271 -25.42 7.03 21.36
CA ASP A 271 -25.90 8.33 21.77
C ASP A 271 -26.26 9.09 20.51
N HIS A 272 -27.52 8.98 20.11
CA HIS A 272 -28.17 9.84 19.13
C HIS A 272 -28.30 11.27 19.68
N ASN A 273 -27.13 11.92 19.87
CA ASN A 273 -27.06 13.37 19.97
C ASN A 273 -26.06 13.84 18.89
N SER A 274 -26.51 14.74 18.04
CA SER A 274 -25.75 15.41 16.99
C SER A 274 -24.31 15.68 17.44
N ARG A 275 -23.34 14.85 17.02
CA ARG A 275 -21.94 15.12 17.27
C ARG A 275 -21.58 16.45 16.61
N SER A 276 -21.14 17.41 17.40
CA SER A 276 -20.59 18.65 16.85
C SER A 276 -19.38 18.31 15.98
N PRO A 277 -19.20 18.96 14.81
CA PRO A 277 -18.06 18.70 13.92
C PRO A 277 -16.73 18.74 14.65
N SER A 278 -15.76 17.93 14.22
CA SER A 278 -14.40 17.92 14.77
C SER A 278 -13.79 19.32 14.77
N HIS A 279 -12.85 19.57 15.65
CA HIS A 279 -12.22 20.91 15.74
C HIS A 279 -11.55 21.30 14.40
N LEU A 280 -10.87 20.37 13.74
CA LEU A 280 -10.28 20.57 12.39
C LEU A 280 -11.34 20.98 11.36
N ALA A 281 -12.45 20.28 11.30
CA ALA A 281 -13.53 20.57 10.36
C ALA A 281 -14.17 21.94 10.63
N ARG A 282 -14.31 22.34 11.91
CA ARG A 282 -14.80 23.66 12.29
C ARG A 282 -13.82 24.78 11.92
N GLU A 283 -12.52 24.60 12.15
CA GLU A 283 -11.51 25.58 11.75
C GLU A 283 -11.48 25.75 10.23
N LEU A 284 -11.51 24.67 9.45
CA LEU A 284 -11.60 24.75 8.00
C LEU A 284 -12.84 25.49 7.53
N ARG A 285 -13.98 25.23 8.16
CA ARG A 285 -15.25 25.93 7.83
C ARG A 285 -15.19 27.41 8.14
N SER A 286 -14.44 27.85 9.14
CA SER A 286 -14.22 29.26 9.42
C SER A 286 -13.46 30.00 8.32
N ILE A 287 -12.59 29.27 7.60
CA ILE A 287 -11.80 29.82 6.49
C ILE A 287 -12.64 29.89 5.20
N THR A 288 -13.46 28.87 4.94
CA THR A 288 -14.27 28.75 3.71
C THR A 288 -15.60 29.50 3.77
N GLY A 289 -16.04 29.89 4.98
CA GLY A 289 -17.28 30.61 5.23
C GLY A 289 -18.42 29.72 5.73
N ILE A 290 -19.35 30.32 6.51
CA ILE A 290 -20.46 29.60 7.18
C ILE A 290 -21.58 29.29 6.20
N ASP A 291 -21.75 30.10 5.14
CA ASP A 291 -22.89 30.05 4.21
C ASP A 291 -22.80 28.95 3.15
N GLY A 292 -21.76 28.12 3.25
CA GLY A 292 -21.57 26.97 2.36
C GLY A 292 -20.35 27.05 1.44
N VAL A 293 -19.91 25.87 0.97
CA VAL A 293 -18.74 25.76 0.10
C VAL A 293 -19.20 25.69 -1.36
N PHE A 294 -18.85 26.70 -2.14
CA PHE A 294 -19.10 26.72 -3.56
C PHE A 294 -17.80 26.56 -4.34
N LEU A 295 -17.73 25.61 -5.27
CA LEU A 295 -16.63 25.54 -6.20
C LEU A 295 -16.79 26.64 -7.27
N ARG A 296 -15.83 27.54 -7.31
CA ARG A 296 -15.67 28.53 -8.38
C ARG A 296 -14.60 28.04 -9.31
N TRP A 297 -14.87 28.09 -10.60
CA TRP A 297 -13.91 27.59 -11.57
C TRP A 297 -14.01 28.28 -12.94
N GLY A 298 -12.89 28.27 -13.66
CA GLY A 298 -12.79 28.72 -15.03
C GLY A 298 -11.98 27.73 -15.85
N ARG A 299 -12.27 27.62 -17.14
CA ARG A 299 -11.55 26.76 -18.08
C ARG A 299 -10.93 27.60 -19.17
N HIS A 300 -9.64 27.36 -19.46
CA HIS A 300 -8.86 28.07 -20.47
C HIS A 300 -8.14 27.09 -21.39
N PRO A 301 -8.10 27.33 -22.73
CA PRO A 301 -7.28 26.54 -23.62
C PRO A 301 -5.80 26.82 -23.34
N ALA A 302 -4.96 25.78 -23.29
CA ALA A 302 -3.56 25.94 -22.94
C ALA A 302 -2.66 24.85 -23.51
N ALA A 303 -2.69 24.68 -24.84
CA ALA A 303 -1.91 23.64 -25.53
C ALA A 303 -0.39 23.67 -25.23
N SER A 304 0.16 24.82 -24.87
CA SER A 304 1.60 25.01 -24.64
C SER A 304 1.99 25.38 -23.20
N VAL A 305 1.03 25.40 -22.27
CA VAL A 305 1.30 25.70 -20.87
C VAL A 305 1.76 24.42 -20.14
N THR A 306 2.97 24.45 -19.58
CA THR A 306 3.49 23.36 -18.75
C THR A 306 3.39 23.70 -17.27
N PRO A 307 3.32 22.69 -16.37
CA PRO A 307 3.32 22.95 -14.92
C PRO A 307 4.54 23.76 -14.46
N THR A 308 5.71 23.52 -15.08
CA THR A 308 6.95 24.21 -14.73
C THR A 308 6.95 25.68 -15.14
N THR A 309 6.49 25.97 -16.35
CA THR A 309 6.37 27.37 -16.81
C THR A 309 5.34 28.15 -16.00
N LEU A 310 4.22 27.51 -15.67
CA LEU A 310 3.18 28.12 -14.86
C LEU A 310 3.65 28.44 -13.44
N LEU A 311 4.33 27.48 -12.80
CA LEU A 311 4.84 27.66 -11.43
C LEU A 311 5.89 28.78 -11.36
N GLU A 312 6.76 28.91 -12.39
CA GLU A 312 7.75 29.98 -12.47
C GLU A 312 7.10 31.35 -12.75
N GLU A 313 6.12 31.44 -13.65
CA GLU A 313 5.38 32.68 -13.92
C GLU A 313 4.62 33.18 -12.70
N LEU A 314 4.10 32.27 -11.87
CA LEU A 314 3.43 32.61 -10.61
C LEU A 314 4.42 32.96 -9.48
N GLY A 315 5.75 32.84 -9.71
CA GLY A 315 6.78 33.13 -8.72
C GLY A 315 6.89 32.13 -7.58
N LEU A 316 6.22 30.96 -7.69
CA LEU A 316 6.07 30.00 -6.58
C LEU A 316 7.25 29.01 -6.43
N SER A 317 8.31 29.15 -7.23
CA SER A 317 9.46 28.22 -7.23
C SER A 317 10.19 28.14 -5.88
N ARG A 318 10.04 29.14 -5.02
CA ARG A 318 10.64 29.21 -3.68
C ARG A 318 9.65 29.12 -2.54
N ASP A 319 8.35 29.17 -2.82
CA ASP A 319 7.29 29.12 -1.84
C ASP A 319 6.87 27.69 -1.51
N GLU A 320 6.05 27.52 -0.50
CA GLU A 320 5.38 26.26 -0.24
C GLU A 320 4.36 25.99 -1.35
N VAL A 321 4.38 24.77 -1.88
CA VAL A 321 3.55 24.35 -3.00
C VAL A 321 3.51 22.83 -3.09
N VAL A 322 2.42 22.29 -3.62
CA VAL A 322 2.33 20.88 -4.00
C VAL A 322 2.02 20.78 -5.49
N LEU A 323 2.95 20.22 -6.24
CA LEU A 323 2.78 19.91 -7.66
C LEU A 323 2.79 18.40 -7.87
N LEU A 324 1.70 17.87 -8.43
CA LEU A 324 1.61 16.54 -8.98
C LEU A 324 1.69 16.67 -10.50
N ASP A 325 2.72 16.11 -11.12
CA ASP A 325 3.05 16.37 -12.52
C ASP A 325 3.09 15.08 -13.34
N SER A 326 2.19 14.96 -14.30
CA SER A 326 2.16 13.82 -15.22
C SER A 326 3.30 13.81 -16.25
N GLN A 327 4.06 14.88 -16.31
CA GLN A 327 5.19 15.10 -17.22
C GLN A 327 4.89 14.85 -18.71
N GLY A 328 3.61 14.97 -19.11
CA GLY A 328 3.17 14.80 -20.49
C GLY A 328 3.13 13.36 -20.99
N HIS A 329 3.27 12.36 -20.12
CA HIS A 329 3.13 10.97 -20.51
C HIS A 329 1.67 10.59 -20.81
N ALA A 330 1.48 9.73 -21.81
CA ALA A 330 0.17 9.26 -22.27
C ALA A 330 -0.73 8.64 -21.16
N ARG A 331 -0.15 8.36 -19.99
CA ARG A 331 -0.86 7.79 -18.83
C ARG A 331 -1.09 8.75 -17.67
N GLY A 332 -0.39 9.86 -17.64
CA GLY A 332 -0.65 10.94 -16.73
C GLY A 332 -1.45 12.02 -17.44
N ARG A 333 -2.77 11.93 -17.44
CA ARG A 333 -3.62 12.90 -18.12
C ARG A 333 -3.53 14.28 -17.49
N PHE A 334 -3.41 14.35 -16.16
CA PHE A 334 -3.52 15.60 -15.43
C PHE A 334 -2.25 15.96 -14.66
N SER A 335 -1.88 17.24 -14.70
CA SER A 335 -0.99 17.83 -13.70
C SER A 335 -1.79 18.75 -12.79
N ILE A 336 -1.54 18.70 -11.47
CA ILE A 336 -2.30 19.42 -10.45
C ILE A 336 -1.35 20.27 -9.63
N LEU A 337 -1.59 21.58 -9.59
CA LEU A 337 -0.86 22.53 -8.77
C LEU A 337 -1.75 23.00 -7.62
N GLY A 338 -1.43 22.62 -6.40
CA GLY A 338 -2.07 23.07 -5.17
C GLY A 338 -1.35 24.27 -4.59
N LEU A 339 -2.06 25.40 -4.43
CA LEU A 339 -1.50 26.64 -3.94
C LEU A 339 -1.61 26.72 -2.42
N ILE A 340 -0.48 26.94 -1.76
CA ILE A 340 -0.41 27.18 -0.31
C ILE A 340 -0.59 28.66 -0.04
N LEU A 341 -1.68 29.02 0.61
CA LEU A 341 -2.02 30.41 0.93
C LEU A 341 -1.64 30.74 2.37
N PRO A 342 -0.69 31.64 2.62
CA PRO A 342 -0.31 32.05 3.97
C PRO A 342 -1.54 32.49 4.80
N GLY A 343 -1.66 31.98 6.02
CA GLY A 343 -2.76 32.30 6.93
C GLY A 343 -4.15 31.75 6.53
N LYS A 344 -4.23 30.90 5.48
CA LYS A 344 -5.48 30.29 5.01
C LYS A 344 -5.39 28.79 4.76
N THR A 345 -4.26 28.30 4.24
CA THR A 345 -4.13 26.86 3.96
C THR A 345 -3.89 26.10 5.26
N MET A 346 -4.84 25.25 5.62
CA MET A 346 -4.72 24.34 6.75
C MET A 346 -3.69 23.26 6.41
N LYS A 347 -2.68 23.11 7.27
CA LYS A 347 -1.70 22.03 7.21
C LYS A 347 -2.06 20.99 8.26
N VAL A 348 -1.92 19.72 7.91
CA VAL A 348 -2.22 18.59 8.79
C VAL A 348 -1.00 17.67 8.82
N ALA A 349 -0.50 17.39 10.01
CA ALA A 349 0.66 16.54 10.23
C ALA A 349 0.36 15.51 11.32
N TYR A 350 0.56 14.23 11.03
CA TYR A 350 0.46 13.14 11.99
C TYR A 350 1.81 12.46 12.19
N ARG A 351 2.08 11.99 13.41
CA ARG A 351 3.25 11.19 13.73
C ARG A 351 2.87 9.92 14.47
N VAL A 352 3.34 8.80 13.96
CA VAL A 352 3.16 7.47 14.58
C VAL A 352 3.87 7.36 15.91
N SER A 353 5.09 7.91 16.01
CA SER A 353 5.97 7.76 17.18
C SER A 353 5.40 8.36 18.47
N ASP A 354 4.65 9.44 18.38
CA ASP A 354 4.05 10.14 19.52
C ASP A 354 2.53 10.21 19.45
N ARG A 355 1.92 9.61 18.40
CA ARG A 355 0.48 9.56 18.15
C ARG A 355 -0.19 10.94 18.23
N THR A 356 0.49 11.93 17.67
CA THR A 356 0.00 13.32 17.66
C THR A 356 -0.46 13.74 16.27
N LEU A 357 -1.68 14.25 16.20
CA LEU A 357 -2.24 14.94 15.05
C LEU A 357 -2.12 16.44 15.29
N ARG A 358 -1.37 17.15 14.43
CA ARG A 358 -1.19 18.60 14.47
C ARG A 358 -1.81 19.23 13.24
N TYR A 359 -2.54 20.31 13.42
CA TYR A 359 -3.12 21.06 12.31
C TYR A 359 -3.22 22.54 12.63
N GLY A 360 -3.16 23.37 11.59
CA GLY A 360 -3.25 24.83 11.69
C GLY A 360 -2.82 25.52 10.40
N VAL A 361 -3.05 26.81 10.32
CA VAL A 361 -2.71 27.65 9.15
C VAL A 361 -1.30 28.23 9.23
N GLU A 362 -0.75 28.40 10.43
CA GLU A 362 0.59 28.95 10.65
C GLU A 362 1.42 28.02 11.54
N GLN A 363 2.71 27.90 11.26
CA GLN A 363 3.61 27.02 12.02
C GLN A 363 3.66 27.31 13.53
N GLY A 364 3.41 28.55 13.94
CA GLY A 364 3.42 28.96 15.35
C GLY A 364 2.11 28.73 16.11
N GLN A 365 1.02 28.37 15.42
CA GLN A 365 -0.33 28.23 15.98
C GLN A 365 -0.96 26.89 15.56
N MET A 366 -0.23 25.80 15.76
CA MET A 366 -0.73 24.47 15.44
C MET A 366 -1.50 23.90 16.64
N SER A 367 -2.76 23.56 16.42
CA SER A 367 -3.54 22.73 17.36
C SER A 367 -2.95 21.32 17.38
N THR A 368 -2.87 20.71 18.56
CA THR A 368 -2.35 19.36 18.75
C THR A 368 -3.42 18.49 19.42
N VAL A 369 -3.71 17.36 18.82
CA VAL A 369 -4.63 16.34 19.34
C VAL A 369 -3.86 15.04 19.50
N HIS A 370 -3.95 14.40 20.67
CA HIS A 370 -3.47 13.04 20.87
C HIS A 370 -4.54 12.05 20.42
N VAL A 371 -4.15 11.08 19.63
CA VAL A 371 -5.02 10.00 19.15
C VAL A 371 -4.48 8.66 19.64
N ASN A 372 -5.35 7.64 19.73
CA ASN A 372 -4.91 6.31 20.16
C ASN A 372 -4.18 5.57 19.04
N SER A 373 -4.57 5.83 17.79
CA SER A 373 -3.96 5.25 16.60
C SER A 373 -4.30 6.08 15.36
N ILE A 374 -3.67 5.77 14.24
CA ILE A 374 -3.97 6.34 12.91
C ILE A 374 -5.45 6.13 12.51
N GLU A 375 -6.12 5.12 13.09
CA GLU A 375 -7.53 4.82 12.83
C GLU A 375 -8.47 5.99 13.19
N GLU A 376 -8.08 6.81 14.16
CA GLU A 376 -8.83 8.02 14.54
C GLU A 376 -8.57 9.21 13.62
N VAL A 377 -7.50 9.15 12.81
CA VAL A 377 -7.14 10.23 11.89
C VAL A 377 -8.01 10.21 10.63
N TRP A 378 -8.31 9.02 10.10
CA TRP A 378 -9.08 8.88 8.85
C TRP A 378 -10.47 9.50 8.90
N PRO A 379 -11.29 9.25 9.94
CA PRO A 379 -12.60 9.91 10.07
C PRO A 379 -12.51 11.43 10.13
N ILE A 380 -11.46 11.98 10.79
CA ILE A 380 -11.24 13.43 10.89
C ILE A 380 -10.97 14.04 9.51
N LEU A 381 -10.13 13.38 8.69
CA LEU A 381 -9.87 13.81 7.33
C LEU A 381 -11.11 13.70 6.45
N GLN A 382 -11.84 12.59 6.56
CA GLN A 382 -13.06 12.36 5.78
C GLN A 382 -14.15 13.37 6.11
N GLU A 383 -14.36 13.69 7.39
CA GLU A 383 -15.33 14.71 7.81
C GLU A 383 -14.99 16.09 7.21
N ALA A 384 -13.71 16.44 7.19
CA ALA A 384 -13.26 17.70 6.59
C ALA A 384 -13.56 17.75 5.07
N LEU A 385 -13.42 16.62 4.36
CA LEU A 385 -13.77 16.53 2.95
C LEU A 385 -15.29 16.64 2.75
N ASP A 386 -16.09 15.91 3.52
CA ASP A 386 -17.56 15.88 3.41
C ASP A 386 -18.18 17.26 3.66
N LEU A 387 -17.65 18.01 4.61
CA LEU A 387 -18.12 19.37 4.90
C LEU A 387 -17.78 20.38 3.79
N HIS A 388 -16.83 20.03 2.92
CA HIS A 388 -16.39 20.89 1.82
C HIS A 388 -16.82 20.37 0.45
N ASP A 389 -17.64 19.31 0.39
CA ASP A 389 -18.18 18.80 -0.87
C ASP A 389 -19.21 19.77 -1.46
N PRO A 390 -18.93 20.38 -2.63
CA PRO A 390 -19.82 21.35 -3.26
C PRO A 390 -21.19 20.74 -3.64
N ARG A 391 -21.28 19.43 -3.83
CA ARG A 391 -22.54 18.72 -4.19
C ARG A 391 -23.56 18.72 -3.06
N ASN A 392 -23.13 18.79 -1.82
CA ASN A 392 -24.02 18.83 -0.65
C ASN A 392 -24.89 20.09 -0.60
N GLN A 393 -24.51 21.16 -1.30
CA GLN A 393 -25.23 22.41 -1.32
C GLN A 393 -26.23 22.53 -2.47
N GLU A 394 -25.98 21.91 -3.62
CA GLU A 394 -26.97 21.84 -4.70
C GLU A 394 -28.25 21.12 -4.24
N ARG A 395 -28.13 20.17 -3.31
CA ARG A 395 -29.28 19.47 -2.71
C ARG A 395 -30.11 20.39 -1.78
N SER A 396 -29.44 21.31 -1.08
CA SER A 396 -30.10 22.28 -0.17
C SER A 396 -30.70 23.48 -0.88
N SER A 397 -30.10 23.97 -1.96
CA SER A 397 -30.51 25.19 -2.67
C SER A 397 -31.64 25.00 -3.70
N ARG A 398 -31.98 23.75 -4.05
CA ARG A 398 -33.22 23.48 -4.83
C ARG A 398 -34.48 23.85 -4.08
N ALA A 399 -34.36 24.22 -2.78
CA ALA A 399 -35.46 24.70 -1.95
C ALA A 399 -35.57 26.24 -1.84
N SER A 400 -34.58 27.01 -2.34
CA SER A 400 -34.61 28.48 -2.29
C SER A 400 -34.08 29.08 -3.58
N SER A 401 -34.84 30.01 -4.15
CA SER A 401 -34.58 30.70 -5.43
C SER A 401 -33.17 31.31 -5.52
N PRO A 402 -32.52 31.28 -6.71
CA PRO A 402 -31.18 31.82 -6.89
C PRO A 402 -31.17 33.34 -6.75
N GLY A 403 -30.42 33.83 -5.79
CA GLY A 403 -30.04 35.24 -5.71
C GLY A 403 -29.19 35.62 -6.92
N SER A 404 -29.50 36.71 -7.54
CA SER A 404 -28.93 37.28 -8.75
C SER A 404 -27.39 37.54 -8.63
N ASP A 405 -26.56 36.58 -9.04
CA ASP A 405 -25.20 36.89 -9.46
C ASP A 405 -25.23 37.10 -10.98
N LEU A 406 -24.90 38.33 -11.40
CA LEU A 406 -24.97 38.81 -12.76
C LEU A 406 -24.17 37.94 -13.74
N PRO A 407 -24.69 37.54 -14.88
CA PRO A 407 -23.93 36.90 -15.93
C PRO A 407 -23.01 37.93 -16.58
N LEU A 408 -21.71 37.72 -16.48
CA LEU A 408 -20.71 38.41 -17.29
C LEU A 408 -20.81 37.88 -18.72
N THR A 409 -21.49 38.65 -19.57
CA THR A 409 -21.65 38.40 -21.00
C THR A 409 -20.27 38.46 -21.69
N GLY A 410 -19.82 37.34 -22.27
CA GLY A 410 -18.73 37.35 -23.23
C GLY A 410 -17.61 36.30 -23.07
N MET A 411 -17.69 35.36 -22.12
CA MET A 411 -16.77 34.24 -22.04
C MET A 411 -17.52 32.94 -21.86
N ASP A 412 -17.23 31.92 -22.66
CA ASP A 412 -17.82 30.57 -22.63
C ASP A 412 -17.46 29.76 -21.34
N CYS A 413 -17.13 30.42 -20.23
CA CYS A 413 -16.47 29.82 -19.08
C CYS A 413 -17.32 29.70 -17.82
N TYR A 414 -18.56 30.22 -17.81
CA TYR A 414 -19.32 30.28 -16.56
C TYR A 414 -20.76 29.77 -16.77
N VAL A 415 -20.93 28.48 -16.46
CA VAL A 415 -22.28 27.96 -16.25
C VAL A 415 -22.49 27.86 -14.74
N ALA A 416 -23.20 28.82 -14.16
CA ALA A 416 -23.63 28.76 -12.77
C ALA A 416 -24.41 27.46 -12.54
N GLY A 417 -23.91 26.62 -11.60
CA GLY A 417 -24.60 25.38 -11.22
C GLY A 417 -24.05 24.08 -11.85
N HIS A 418 -22.97 24.12 -12.64
CA HIS A 418 -22.32 22.91 -13.15
C HIS A 418 -20.90 22.77 -12.60
N LEU A 419 -20.61 21.60 -12.00
CA LEU A 419 -19.27 21.24 -11.52
C LEU A 419 -18.42 20.72 -12.71
N PRO A 420 -17.09 20.99 -12.74
CA PRO A 420 -16.20 20.50 -13.79
C PRO A 420 -15.95 19.00 -13.62
N SER A 421 -16.84 18.17 -14.20
CA SER A 421 -16.79 16.71 -14.07
C SER A 421 -15.48 16.10 -14.58
N GLU A 422 -14.86 16.74 -15.59
CA GLU A 422 -13.61 16.31 -16.20
C GLU A 422 -12.39 16.56 -15.30
N SER A 423 -12.44 17.58 -14.44
CA SER A 423 -11.36 17.87 -13.51
C SER A 423 -11.32 16.82 -12.38
N PRO A 424 -10.19 16.13 -12.17
CA PRO A 424 -10.11 15.07 -11.16
C PRO A 424 -10.05 15.59 -9.72
N PHE A 425 -9.70 16.87 -9.53
CA PHE A 425 -9.49 17.48 -8.23
C PHE A 425 -10.15 18.85 -8.17
N TRP A 426 -11.06 19.04 -7.21
CA TRP A 426 -11.78 20.29 -6.98
C TRP A 426 -11.22 21.12 -5.83
N GLY A 427 -10.33 20.50 -5.03
CA GLY A 427 -9.79 20.98 -3.78
C GLY A 427 -9.77 19.84 -2.76
N GLY A 428 -9.17 20.08 -1.58
CA GLY A 428 -9.04 19.05 -0.56
C GLY A 428 -7.59 18.82 -0.16
N PHE A 429 -7.26 17.65 0.35
CA PHE A 429 -5.93 17.37 0.86
C PHE A 429 -4.95 16.95 -0.25
N MET A 430 -3.76 17.55 -0.27
CA MET A 430 -2.63 17.14 -1.08
C MET A 430 -1.39 16.96 -0.20
N GLY A 431 -0.63 15.89 -0.44
CA GLY A 431 0.59 15.62 0.34
C GLY A 431 0.99 14.15 0.28
N TYR A 432 1.54 13.63 1.39
CA TYR A 432 2.02 12.25 1.46
C TYR A 432 1.62 11.55 2.76
N ILE A 433 1.68 10.22 2.69
CA ILE A 433 1.57 9.26 3.80
C ILE A 433 2.85 8.42 3.78
N SER A 434 3.57 8.33 4.91
CA SER A 434 4.83 7.60 5.04
C SER A 434 4.61 6.08 5.01
N TYR A 435 5.69 5.33 4.86
CA TYR A 435 5.70 3.89 5.03
C TYR A 435 5.33 3.49 6.47
N GLU A 436 5.82 4.23 7.46
CA GLU A 436 5.56 3.99 8.88
C GLU A 436 4.09 4.19 9.26
N ALA A 437 3.41 5.18 8.66
CA ALA A 437 1.96 5.31 8.79
C ALA A 437 1.23 4.05 8.27
N GLY A 438 1.73 3.48 7.17
CA GLY A 438 1.23 2.21 6.66
C GLY A 438 1.52 1.01 7.57
N LEU A 439 2.65 0.98 8.29
CA LEU A 439 2.93 -0.07 9.27
C LEU A 439 1.93 -0.05 10.42
N GLU A 440 1.52 1.13 10.87
CA GLU A 440 0.52 1.26 11.94
C GLU A 440 -0.86 0.73 11.52
N THR A 441 -1.25 0.85 10.23
CA THR A 441 -2.54 0.31 9.75
C THR A 441 -2.61 -1.21 9.77
N ILE A 442 -1.48 -1.90 9.80
CA ILE A 442 -1.37 -3.37 9.86
C ILE A 442 -0.80 -3.88 11.18
N ASP A 443 -0.78 -3.05 12.22
CA ASP A 443 -0.28 -3.37 13.58
C ASP A 443 1.16 -3.93 13.57
N VAL A 444 2.08 -3.28 12.86
CA VAL A 444 3.51 -3.54 12.90
C VAL A 444 4.21 -2.44 13.66
N ASP A 445 4.80 -2.79 14.80
CA ASP A 445 5.51 -1.84 15.65
C ASP A 445 6.75 -1.26 14.93
N LEU A 446 7.01 0.02 15.20
CA LEU A 446 8.23 0.66 14.72
C LEU A 446 9.47 0.10 15.45
N HIS A 447 10.59 0.02 14.74
CA HIS A 447 11.85 -0.31 15.40
C HIS A 447 12.21 0.78 16.42
N PRO A 448 12.68 0.45 17.64
CA PRO A 448 12.95 1.43 18.71
C PRO A 448 13.91 2.57 18.33
N SER A 449 14.82 2.34 17.38
CA SER A 449 15.76 3.35 16.87
C SER A 449 15.17 4.23 15.77
N CYS A 450 13.92 4.01 15.36
CA CYS A 450 13.30 4.60 14.17
C CYS A 450 12.38 5.78 14.48
N ALA A 451 12.78 6.73 15.32
CA ALA A 451 12.05 8.00 15.39
C ALA A 451 12.20 8.75 14.06
N SER A 452 11.15 8.79 13.25
CA SER A 452 11.15 9.57 12.00
C SER A 452 11.33 11.06 12.31
N SER A 453 12.22 11.69 11.57
CA SER A 453 12.46 13.13 11.69
C SER A 453 11.40 13.97 10.97
N VAL A 454 10.54 13.35 10.14
CA VAL A 454 9.47 14.00 9.35
C VAL A 454 8.09 13.49 9.80
N PRO A 455 7.00 14.25 9.57
CA PRO A 455 5.64 13.73 9.81
C PRO A 455 5.35 12.49 8.98
N ASP A 456 4.55 11.58 9.53
CA ASP A 456 4.14 10.35 8.85
C ASP A 456 2.95 10.57 7.91
N ILE A 457 2.04 11.48 8.25
CA ILE A 457 1.10 12.10 7.31
C ILE A 457 1.44 13.59 7.26
N ASN A 458 1.55 14.14 6.06
CA ASN A 458 1.78 15.57 5.86
C ASN A 458 0.92 16.07 4.68
N PHE A 459 -0.22 16.68 5.00
CA PHE A 459 -1.18 17.19 4.04
C PHE A 459 -1.38 18.71 4.18
N ALA A 460 -1.67 19.36 3.05
CA ALA A 460 -2.24 20.70 3.00
C ALA A 460 -3.65 20.65 2.43
N PHE A 461 -4.60 21.35 3.05
CA PHE A 461 -5.96 21.48 2.50
C PHE A 461 -5.97 22.61 1.46
N ILE A 462 -6.03 22.23 0.21
CA ILE A 462 -5.90 23.12 -0.94
C ILE A 462 -7.25 23.75 -1.26
N HIS A 463 -7.31 25.07 -1.11
CA HIS A 463 -8.49 25.87 -1.48
C HIS A 463 -8.42 26.38 -2.92
N ARG A 464 -7.23 26.69 -3.43
CA ARG A 464 -6.99 27.11 -4.82
C ARG A 464 -6.14 26.08 -5.53
N SER A 465 -6.63 25.60 -6.67
CA SER A 465 -5.90 24.64 -7.49
C SER A 465 -5.92 25.03 -8.96
N ILE A 466 -4.90 24.58 -9.67
CA ILE A 466 -4.80 24.69 -11.12
C ILE A 466 -4.59 23.27 -11.65
N VAL A 467 -5.49 22.83 -12.52
CA VAL A 467 -5.43 21.48 -13.10
C VAL A 467 -5.21 21.62 -14.61
N ILE A 468 -4.13 21.02 -15.09
CA ILE A 468 -3.80 20.99 -16.53
C ILE A 468 -4.21 19.62 -17.06
N ASP A 469 -5.16 19.60 -18.00
CA ASP A 469 -5.54 18.41 -18.76
C ASP A 469 -4.69 18.36 -20.04
N HIS A 470 -3.72 17.47 -20.07
CA HIS A 470 -2.80 17.32 -21.20
C HIS A 470 -3.46 16.67 -22.42
N ALA A 471 -4.53 15.91 -22.24
CA ALA A 471 -5.24 15.23 -23.31
C ALA A 471 -6.16 16.21 -24.07
N GLU A 472 -6.88 17.06 -23.33
CA GLU A 472 -7.82 18.02 -23.90
C GLU A 472 -7.19 19.41 -24.10
N HIS A 473 -5.93 19.58 -23.69
CA HIS A 473 -5.21 20.86 -23.75
C HIS A 473 -5.97 22.00 -23.05
N GLN A 474 -6.51 21.71 -21.87
CA GLN A 474 -7.29 22.64 -21.06
C GLN A 474 -6.62 22.88 -19.70
N VAL A 475 -6.81 24.07 -19.16
CA VAL A 475 -6.45 24.40 -17.78
C VAL A 475 -7.72 24.77 -17.02
N TYR A 476 -7.93 24.09 -15.87
CA TYR A 476 -8.99 24.43 -14.93
C TYR A 476 -8.37 25.24 -13.79
N ILE A 477 -8.90 26.44 -13.54
CA ILE A 477 -8.56 27.28 -12.39
C ILE A 477 -9.71 27.15 -11.41
N GLN A 478 -9.45 26.73 -10.18
CA GLN A 478 -10.49 26.35 -9.23
C GLN A 478 -10.23 26.94 -7.85
N SER A 479 -11.30 27.34 -7.16
CA SER A 479 -11.25 27.82 -5.78
C SER A 479 -12.49 27.44 -4.97
N LEU A 480 -12.27 26.98 -3.74
CA LEU A 480 -13.28 26.77 -2.70
C LEU A 480 -13.50 28.01 -1.83
N LEU A 481 -12.73 29.09 -2.03
CA LEU A 481 -12.85 30.31 -1.23
C LEU A 481 -14.01 31.20 -1.69
N PRO A 482 -14.73 31.84 -0.77
CA PRO A 482 -15.76 32.81 -1.14
C PRO A 482 -15.14 34.03 -1.87
N ARG A 483 -15.88 34.57 -2.84
CA ARG A 483 -15.55 35.83 -3.57
C ARG A 483 -14.22 35.78 -4.36
N ASP A 484 -13.79 34.60 -4.83
CA ASP A 484 -12.48 34.40 -5.46
C ASP A 484 -12.50 34.59 -7.00
N TRP A 485 -13.55 35.14 -7.56
CA TRP A 485 -13.73 35.35 -9.01
C TRP A 485 -12.63 36.23 -9.61
N GLU A 486 -12.24 37.28 -8.91
CA GLU A 486 -11.18 38.17 -9.40
C GLU A 486 -9.85 37.45 -9.57
N TRP A 487 -9.51 36.56 -8.63
CA TRP A 487 -8.30 35.72 -8.74
C TRP A 487 -8.39 34.78 -9.96
N ILE A 488 -9.53 34.11 -10.17
CA ILE A 488 -9.74 33.20 -11.31
C ILE A 488 -9.59 33.96 -12.65
N LEU A 489 -10.21 35.14 -12.76
CA LEU A 489 -10.15 35.97 -13.96
C LEU A 489 -8.75 36.50 -14.24
N ASN A 490 -8.04 36.95 -13.21
CA ASN A 490 -6.67 37.46 -13.37
C ASN A 490 -5.71 36.35 -13.77
N LEU A 491 -5.83 35.16 -13.15
CA LEU A 491 -5.02 34.02 -13.51
C LEU A 491 -5.35 33.51 -14.93
N GLY A 492 -6.63 33.53 -15.32
CA GLY A 492 -7.04 33.21 -16.69
C GLY A 492 -6.31 34.06 -17.73
N ARG A 493 -6.29 35.39 -17.51
CA ARG A 493 -5.53 36.30 -18.41
C ARG A 493 -4.02 36.00 -18.46
N THR A 494 -3.44 35.59 -17.33
CA THR A 494 -2.04 35.18 -17.27
C THR A 494 -1.79 33.93 -18.11
N ILE A 495 -2.68 32.93 -18.02
CA ILE A 495 -2.61 31.69 -18.80
C ILE A 495 -2.77 31.97 -20.29
N ASP A 496 -3.73 32.79 -20.69
CA ASP A 496 -3.94 33.20 -22.09
C ASP A 496 -2.70 33.91 -22.63
N GLY A 497 -2.08 34.77 -21.82
CA GLY A 497 -0.82 35.44 -22.17
C GLY A 497 0.37 34.49 -22.31
N LEU A 498 0.45 33.45 -21.48
CA LEU A 498 1.47 32.40 -21.58
C LEU A 498 1.29 31.55 -22.85
N ALA A 499 0.06 31.15 -23.13
CA ALA A 499 -0.27 30.38 -24.32
C ALA A 499 0.10 31.16 -25.60
N SER A 500 -0.25 32.43 -25.67
CA SER A 500 0.09 33.30 -26.79
C SER A 500 1.62 33.49 -26.97
N ARG A 501 2.37 33.68 -25.87
CA ARG A 501 3.83 33.78 -25.92
C ARG A 501 4.49 32.48 -26.38
N ALA A 502 3.98 31.34 -25.93
CA ALA A 502 4.51 30.05 -26.30
C ALA A 502 4.29 29.73 -27.80
N GLU A 503 3.11 30.05 -28.36
CA GLU A 503 2.80 29.91 -29.78
C GLU A 503 3.73 30.78 -30.65
N ILE A 504 3.98 32.03 -30.25
CA ILE A 504 4.92 32.92 -30.94
C ILE A 504 6.34 32.34 -30.91
N THR A 505 6.78 31.83 -29.75
CA THR A 505 8.11 31.24 -29.59
C THR A 505 8.28 29.99 -30.45
N GLU A 506 7.26 29.14 -30.56
CA GLU A 506 7.28 27.95 -31.39
C GLU A 506 7.31 28.28 -32.90
N ARG A 507 6.54 29.26 -33.33
CA ARG A 507 6.60 29.80 -34.70
C ARG A 507 7.99 30.40 -35.04
N VAL A 508 8.63 31.04 -34.08
CA VAL A 508 10.00 31.58 -34.23
C VAL A 508 11.03 30.44 -34.23
N LYS A 509 10.87 29.41 -33.44
CA LYS A 509 11.77 28.24 -33.39
C LYS A 509 11.71 27.40 -34.68
N THR A 510 10.54 27.26 -35.30
CA THR A 510 10.38 26.57 -36.58
C THR A 510 10.99 27.35 -37.73
N GLY A 511 11.27 28.66 -37.56
CA GLY A 511 11.98 29.52 -38.52
C GLY A 511 13.49 29.65 -38.30
N LEU A 512 14.03 29.25 -37.15
CA LEU A 512 15.44 29.38 -36.79
C LEU A 512 15.95 28.04 -36.22
N GLN A 513 16.74 27.33 -37.03
CA GLN A 513 17.52 26.17 -36.57
C GLN A 513 18.63 26.64 -35.63
N ASN A 514 18.34 26.90 -34.37
CA ASN A 514 19.26 26.89 -33.21
C ASN A 514 18.58 27.56 -32.01
N GLY A 515 17.93 26.75 -31.17
CA GLY A 515 17.39 27.22 -29.89
C GLY A 515 18.50 27.46 -28.86
N SER A 516 18.98 28.69 -28.71
CA SER A 516 19.86 29.05 -27.61
C SER A 516 19.07 29.09 -26.31
N LYS A 517 19.48 28.27 -25.31
CA LYS A 517 18.99 28.34 -23.95
C LYS A 517 19.20 29.72 -23.35
N THR A 518 18.25 30.21 -22.56
CA THR A 518 18.37 31.53 -21.92
C THR A 518 19.57 31.58 -20.97
N ALA A 519 20.23 32.73 -20.87
CA ALA A 519 21.38 32.91 -19.96
C ALA A 519 21.04 32.61 -18.49
N ALA A 520 19.80 32.81 -18.06
CA ALA A 520 19.32 32.46 -16.73
C ALA A 520 19.25 30.93 -16.47
N GLU A 521 18.81 30.15 -17.46
CA GLU A 521 18.80 28.67 -17.38
C GLU A 521 20.22 28.09 -17.36
N LEU A 522 21.14 28.66 -18.13
CA LEU A 522 22.56 28.27 -18.14
C LEU A 522 23.22 28.55 -16.78
N ASN A 523 22.95 29.74 -16.21
CA ASN A 523 23.50 30.13 -14.91
C ASN A 523 22.95 29.26 -13.76
N GLY A 524 21.65 28.96 -13.74
CA GLY A 524 21.03 28.09 -12.75
C GLY A 524 21.58 26.67 -12.77
N ARG A 525 21.77 26.10 -13.98
CA ARG A 525 22.37 24.76 -14.14
C ARG A 525 23.84 24.74 -13.71
N THR A 526 24.59 25.78 -13.99
CA THR A 526 26.03 25.87 -13.63
C THR A 526 26.16 25.97 -12.10
N ALA A 527 25.31 26.75 -11.41
CA ALA A 527 25.30 26.86 -9.97
C ALA A 527 24.94 25.49 -9.32
N LEU A 528 23.85 24.84 -9.78
CA LEU A 528 23.44 23.53 -9.32
C LEU A 528 24.54 22.49 -9.44
N ASN A 529 25.18 22.40 -10.61
CA ASN A 529 26.25 21.43 -10.85
C ASN A 529 27.48 21.70 -9.97
N ARG A 530 27.80 22.96 -9.69
CA ARG A 530 28.92 23.32 -8.79
C ARG A 530 28.62 22.90 -7.35
N THR A 531 27.41 23.13 -6.86
CA THR A 531 26.98 22.74 -5.52
C THR A 531 27.01 21.21 -5.35
N LEU A 532 26.49 20.49 -6.35
CA LEU A 532 26.47 19.01 -6.33
C LEU A 532 27.88 18.40 -6.47
N ALA A 533 28.81 19.07 -7.13
CA ALA A 533 30.20 18.59 -7.21
C ALA A 533 30.91 18.57 -5.84
N ASN A 534 30.45 19.36 -4.89
CA ASN A 534 30.97 19.44 -3.52
C ASN A 534 30.16 18.60 -2.52
N ALA A 535 29.10 17.91 -2.97
CA ALA A 535 28.30 17.06 -2.11
C ALA A 535 29.02 15.77 -1.72
N GLN A 536 28.89 15.38 -0.48
CA GLN A 536 29.32 14.06 0.00
C GLN A 536 28.17 13.08 -0.17
N VAL A 537 28.44 11.96 -0.87
CA VAL A 537 27.46 10.90 -1.12
C VAL A 537 27.85 9.67 -0.32
N ASN A 538 26.99 9.29 0.61
CA ASN A 538 27.13 8.10 1.42
C ASN A 538 26.16 7.02 0.89
N ARG A 539 26.69 5.98 0.24
CA ARG A 539 25.93 4.88 -0.33
C ARG A 539 25.94 3.67 0.59
N PRO A 540 24.95 2.79 0.51
CA PRO A 540 24.98 1.50 1.19
C PRO A 540 26.25 0.71 0.80
N ALA A 541 26.93 0.11 1.77
CA ALA A 541 28.06 -0.76 1.48
C ALA A 541 27.57 -2.05 0.83
N GLU A 542 28.19 -2.47 -0.28
CA GLU A 542 27.86 -3.69 -1.02
C GLU A 542 27.77 -4.92 -0.11
N THR A 543 28.79 -5.15 0.70
CA THR A 543 28.85 -6.31 1.61
C THR A 543 27.70 -6.32 2.63
N SER A 544 27.29 -5.13 3.12
CA SER A 544 26.16 -4.99 4.04
C SER A 544 24.84 -5.32 3.36
N TYR A 545 24.59 -4.74 2.18
CA TYR A 545 23.33 -4.98 1.45
C TYR A 545 23.20 -6.44 1.01
N ARG A 546 24.26 -7.02 0.44
CA ARG A 546 24.30 -8.44 0.06
C ARG A 546 24.06 -9.36 1.26
N GLY A 547 24.61 -9.04 2.44
CA GLY A 547 24.33 -9.76 3.67
C GLY A 547 22.85 -9.68 4.10
N LYS A 548 22.19 -8.53 3.90
CA LYS A 548 20.76 -8.39 4.14
C LYS A 548 19.93 -9.24 3.15
N VAL A 549 20.33 -9.30 1.87
CA VAL A 549 19.67 -10.15 0.86
C VAL A 549 19.73 -11.63 1.28
N LEU A 550 20.89 -12.12 1.70
CA LEU A 550 21.05 -13.51 2.17
C LEU A 550 20.15 -13.80 3.37
N ARG A 551 20.02 -12.87 4.32
CA ARG A 551 19.10 -13.01 5.46
C ARG A 551 17.63 -13.04 4.99
N CYS A 552 17.23 -12.23 4.03
CA CYS A 552 15.91 -12.32 3.41
C CYS A 552 15.67 -13.74 2.86
N GLN A 553 16.62 -14.29 2.13
CA GLN A 553 16.51 -15.63 1.55
C GLN A 553 16.39 -16.74 2.60
N GLU A 554 17.00 -16.60 3.78
CA GLU A 554 16.81 -17.53 4.91
C GLU A 554 15.35 -17.55 5.37
N TYR A 555 14.69 -16.39 5.50
CA TYR A 555 13.27 -16.30 5.84
C TYR A 555 12.35 -16.84 4.74
N LEU A 556 12.68 -16.61 3.46
CA LEU A 556 11.94 -17.18 2.34
C LEU A 556 12.05 -18.71 2.31
N ALA A 557 13.22 -19.25 2.59
CA ALA A 557 13.46 -20.70 2.63
C ALA A 557 12.82 -21.38 3.86
N SER A 558 12.57 -20.64 4.96
CA SER A 558 11.87 -21.17 6.13
C SER A 558 10.36 -21.18 5.99
N GLY A 559 9.79 -20.45 5.01
CA GLY A 559 8.36 -20.32 4.81
C GLY A 559 7.72 -19.16 5.58
N ASP A 560 8.53 -18.24 6.11
CA ASP A 560 8.06 -17.05 6.81
C ASP A 560 7.48 -15.98 5.86
N SER A 561 7.95 -15.97 4.61
CA SER A 561 7.49 -15.03 3.59
C SER A 561 7.71 -15.62 2.19
N TYR A 562 7.07 -15.03 1.18
CA TYR A 562 7.19 -15.45 -0.23
C TYR A 562 8.04 -14.46 -1.03
N GLU A 563 8.04 -13.20 -0.64
CA GLU A 563 8.78 -12.08 -1.23
C GLU A 563 9.07 -11.04 -0.15
N LEU A 564 10.25 -10.43 -0.17
CA LEU A 564 10.66 -9.36 0.73
C LEU A 564 11.21 -8.18 -0.06
N CYS A 565 10.53 -7.05 -0.08
CA CYS A 565 11.02 -5.83 -0.72
C CYS A 565 12.07 -5.14 0.16
N LEU A 566 13.31 -5.60 0.06
CA LEU A 566 14.45 -5.06 0.80
C LEU A 566 14.87 -3.70 0.25
N THR A 567 15.07 -2.72 1.14
CA THR A 567 15.48 -1.38 0.76
C THR A 567 16.69 -0.88 1.55
N ASP A 568 17.40 0.07 0.95
CA ASP A 568 18.43 0.84 1.64
C ASP A 568 18.43 2.29 1.17
N GLU A 569 19.23 3.15 1.80
CA GLU A 569 19.18 4.59 1.62
C GLU A 569 20.56 5.14 1.28
N THR A 570 20.60 6.02 0.27
CA THR A 570 21.76 6.87 -0.03
C THR A 570 21.55 8.26 0.53
N GLU A 571 22.49 8.74 1.33
CA GLU A 571 22.50 10.10 1.85
C GLU A 571 23.41 11.02 1.01
N ILE A 572 22.92 12.22 0.68
CA ILE A 572 23.67 13.26 -0.04
C ILE A 572 23.75 14.47 0.88
N THR A 573 24.93 14.73 1.43
CA THR A 573 25.19 15.86 2.30
C THR A 573 25.81 16.99 1.50
N VAL A 574 25.12 18.13 1.47
CA VAL A 574 25.53 19.34 0.75
C VAL A 574 25.99 20.37 1.78
N PRO A 575 27.20 20.94 1.66
CA PRO A 575 27.62 22.06 2.52
C PRO A 575 26.68 23.26 2.39
N THR A 576 26.40 23.95 3.50
CA THR A 576 25.65 25.20 3.45
C THR A 576 26.59 26.38 3.66
N THR A 577 26.36 27.48 2.98
CA THR A 577 27.13 28.73 3.13
C THR A 577 26.29 29.72 3.94
N ASN A 578 26.79 30.17 5.09
CA ASN A 578 26.10 31.11 5.99
C ASN A 578 24.70 30.63 6.44
N GLY A 579 24.54 29.31 6.66
CA GLY A 579 23.27 28.71 7.09
C GLY A 579 22.17 28.70 6.02
N ARG A 580 22.49 29.07 4.77
CA ARG A 580 21.55 28.98 3.66
C ARG A 580 21.82 27.71 2.85
N ALA A 581 20.74 27.00 2.54
CA ALA A 581 20.76 25.89 1.62
C ALA A 581 21.33 26.32 0.27
N GLU A 582 22.38 25.62 -0.22
CA GLU A 582 23.00 25.94 -1.51
C GLU A 582 22.29 25.23 -2.67
N LEU A 583 21.53 24.17 -2.39
CA LEU A 583 20.83 23.42 -3.38
C LEU A 583 19.39 23.95 -3.54
N ASP A 584 19.09 24.49 -4.74
CA ASP A 584 17.73 24.91 -5.08
C ASP A 584 16.88 23.67 -5.44
N PRO A 585 15.89 23.28 -4.62
CA PRO A 585 15.07 22.09 -4.86
C PRO A 585 14.27 22.15 -6.17
N TRP A 586 13.87 23.36 -6.59
CA TRP A 586 13.14 23.54 -7.83
C TRP A 586 14.01 23.25 -9.07
N GLN A 587 15.26 23.72 -9.06
CA GLN A 587 16.21 23.39 -10.14
C GLN A 587 16.52 21.88 -10.14
N LEU A 588 16.61 21.27 -8.96
CA LEU A 588 16.78 19.84 -8.82
C LEU A 588 15.60 19.07 -9.44
N TYR A 589 14.36 19.48 -9.15
CA TYR A 589 13.15 18.91 -9.74
C TYR A 589 13.15 19.03 -11.26
N LYS A 590 13.45 20.20 -11.81
CA LYS A 590 13.53 20.39 -13.27
C LYS A 590 14.57 19.48 -13.93
N LYS A 591 15.70 19.29 -13.27
CA LYS A 591 16.76 18.39 -13.75
C LYS A 591 16.31 16.92 -13.71
N LEU A 592 15.66 16.48 -12.59
CA LEU A 592 15.12 15.13 -12.48
C LEU A 592 14.04 14.88 -13.55
N ARG A 593 13.10 15.81 -13.70
CA ARG A 593 12.02 15.77 -14.69
C ARG A 593 12.52 15.58 -16.12
N GLN A 594 13.64 16.22 -16.47
CA GLN A 594 14.24 16.13 -17.80
C GLN A 594 14.99 14.81 -18.04
N ASN A 595 15.68 14.30 -17.01
CA ASN A 595 16.55 13.14 -17.14
C ASN A 595 15.82 11.81 -16.86
N ASN A 596 14.75 11.86 -16.08
CA ASN A 596 13.95 10.69 -15.72
C ASN A 596 12.45 11.05 -15.72
N PRO A 597 11.87 11.37 -16.90
CA PRO A 597 10.44 11.67 -16.99
C PRO A 597 9.61 10.46 -16.58
N ALA A 598 8.53 10.70 -15.82
CA ALA A 598 7.65 9.66 -15.33
C ALA A 598 6.18 10.16 -15.18
N PRO A 599 5.17 9.26 -15.19
CA PRO A 599 3.76 9.65 -15.19
C PRO A 599 3.29 10.26 -13.85
N PHE A 600 4.03 10.05 -12.76
CA PHE A 600 3.70 10.55 -11.43
C PHE A 600 4.88 11.34 -10.83
N GLY A 601 5.33 12.38 -11.57
CA GLY A 601 6.28 13.34 -11.05
C GLY A 601 5.66 14.15 -9.90
N ALA A 602 6.48 14.56 -8.93
CA ALA A 602 6.02 15.37 -7.82
C ALA A 602 7.08 16.36 -7.35
N PHE A 603 6.65 17.57 -7.07
CA PHE A 603 7.40 18.56 -6.31
C PHE A 603 6.55 19.04 -5.15
N LEU A 604 7.00 18.74 -3.95
CA LEU A 604 6.32 19.16 -2.74
C LEU A 604 7.31 19.95 -1.88
N ARG A 605 6.90 21.15 -1.47
CA ARG A 605 7.52 21.91 -0.39
C ARG A 605 6.42 22.27 0.57
N LEU A 606 6.39 21.58 1.71
CA LEU A 606 5.34 21.72 2.71
C LEU A 606 5.95 21.62 4.10
N SER A 607 5.76 22.69 4.90
CA SER A 607 6.37 22.83 6.20
C SER A 607 7.91 22.71 6.11
N ASP A 608 8.53 21.79 6.81
CA ASP A 608 9.98 21.56 6.82
C ASP A 608 10.41 20.41 5.88
N VAL A 609 9.52 19.89 5.03
CA VAL A 609 9.77 18.76 4.14
C VAL A 609 9.79 19.22 2.68
N VAL A 610 10.79 18.75 1.93
CA VAL A 610 10.86 18.91 0.49
C VAL A 610 10.96 17.53 -0.16
N VAL A 611 10.10 17.28 -1.14
CA VAL A 611 10.07 16.04 -1.94
C VAL A 611 10.26 16.39 -3.41
N VAL A 612 11.21 15.70 -4.05
CA VAL A 612 11.51 15.81 -5.48
C VAL A 612 11.43 14.41 -6.06
N GLY A 613 10.33 14.11 -6.74
CA GLY A 613 10.00 12.76 -7.18
C GLY A 613 9.72 12.62 -8.67
N SER A 614 10.00 11.42 -9.19
CA SER A 614 9.69 11.00 -10.56
C SER A 614 9.23 9.54 -10.54
N SER A 615 8.11 9.28 -9.87
CA SER A 615 7.57 7.94 -9.70
C SER A 615 6.95 7.41 -10.99
N PRO A 616 7.27 6.17 -11.39
CA PRO A 616 6.61 5.52 -12.52
C PRO A 616 5.30 4.81 -12.14
N GLU A 617 5.01 4.61 -10.85
CA GLU A 617 3.99 3.68 -10.37
C GLU A 617 2.81 4.37 -9.71
N ARG A 618 1.59 4.10 -10.23
CA ARG A 618 0.36 4.43 -9.52
C ARG A 618 0.13 3.40 -8.42
N PHE A 619 -0.07 3.91 -7.20
CA PHE A 619 -0.52 3.07 -6.10
C PHE A 619 -2.01 2.78 -6.22
N LEU A 620 -2.83 3.78 -5.98
CA LEU A 620 -4.29 3.67 -5.98
C LEU A 620 -4.92 4.93 -6.53
N GLN A 621 -5.88 4.77 -7.45
CA GLN A 621 -6.79 5.82 -7.88
C GLN A 621 -8.22 5.37 -7.62
N TRP A 622 -9.07 6.29 -7.20
CA TRP A 622 -10.52 6.08 -7.26
C TRP A 622 -11.21 7.32 -7.80
N THR A 623 -12.25 7.08 -8.57
CA THR A 623 -13.05 8.13 -9.21
C THR A 623 -14.21 8.54 -8.31
N ARG A 624 -14.86 9.67 -8.59
CA ARG A 624 -16.10 10.08 -7.93
C ARG A 624 -17.26 9.09 -8.14
N GLY A 625 -17.21 8.27 -9.19
CA GLY A 625 -18.15 7.15 -9.44
C GLY A 625 -17.78 5.86 -8.72
N GLY A 626 -16.80 5.88 -7.81
CA GLY A 626 -16.43 4.74 -6.97
C GLY A 626 -15.54 3.68 -7.65
N ARG A 627 -15.10 3.86 -8.90
CA ARG A 627 -14.18 2.91 -9.55
C ARG A 627 -12.78 3.09 -8.99
N CYS A 628 -12.25 2.05 -8.35
CA CYS A 628 -10.90 1.93 -7.82
C CYS A 628 -9.98 1.23 -8.82
N GLN A 629 -8.70 1.64 -8.89
CA GLN A 629 -7.71 1.04 -9.78
C GLN A 629 -6.32 1.06 -9.15
N PHE A 630 -5.67 -0.10 -9.14
CA PHE A 630 -4.25 -0.30 -8.84
C PHE A 630 -3.49 -0.69 -10.11
N ARG A 631 -2.20 -0.26 -10.20
CA ARG A 631 -1.35 -0.57 -11.36
C ARG A 631 0.06 -0.93 -10.93
N PRO A 632 0.26 -2.09 -10.26
CA PRO A 632 1.60 -2.54 -9.89
C PRO A 632 2.46 -2.81 -11.12
N ILE A 633 3.74 -2.45 -11.00
CA ILE A 633 4.77 -2.67 -12.01
C ILE A 633 5.82 -3.60 -11.41
N LYS A 634 6.13 -4.69 -12.10
CA LYS A 634 7.27 -5.55 -11.82
C LYS A 634 8.04 -5.77 -13.12
N GLY A 635 9.36 -5.65 -13.05
CA GLY A 635 10.19 -5.71 -14.26
C GLY A 635 10.12 -4.45 -15.13
N THR A 636 11.29 -3.90 -15.40
CA THR A 636 11.47 -2.74 -16.29
C THR A 636 12.72 -2.94 -17.13
N VAL A 637 12.57 -2.88 -18.44
CA VAL A 637 13.67 -2.99 -19.39
C VAL A 637 13.81 -1.67 -20.12
N LYS A 638 15.00 -1.07 -20.07
CA LYS A 638 15.30 0.18 -20.76
C LYS A 638 15.41 -0.05 -22.27
N LYS A 639 14.81 0.83 -23.08
CA LYS A 639 14.99 0.85 -24.52
C LYS A 639 16.41 1.27 -24.91
N GLY A 640 16.94 0.64 -25.95
CA GLY A 640 18.26 0.93 -26.49
C GLY A 640 18.45 0.31 -27.88
N PRO A 641 19.55 0.57 -28.57
CA PRO A 641 19.77 0.08 -29.95
C PRO A 641 19.73 -1.44 -30.07
N GLU A 642 20.15 -2.16 -29.02
CA GLU A 642 20.19 -3.65 -29.00
C GLU A 642 18.94 -4.26 -28.33
N MET A 643 18.08 -3.45 -27.70
CA MET A 643 16.89 -3.93 -27.02
C MET A 643 15.71 -3.98 -27.98
N THR A 644 15.49 -5.12 -28.59
CA THR A 644 14.30 -5.36 -29.43
C THR A 644 13.06 -5.56 -28.54
N ARG A 645 11.87 -5.38 -29.14
CA ARG A 645 10.61 -5.64 -28.45
C ARG A 645 10.52 -7.11 -28.00
N ASP A 646 10.90 -8.06 -28.86
CA ASP A 646 10.82 -9.49 -28.55
C ASP A 646 11.79 -9.88 -27.42
N LEU A 647 12.99 -9.30 -27.39
CA LEU A 647 13.93 -9.52 -26.30
C LEU A 647 13.38 -8.96 -24.97
N ALA A 648 12.80 -7.75 -25.00
CA ALA A 648 12.17 -7.17 -23.82
C ALA A 648 10.99 -8.04 -23.31
N HIS A 649 10.15 -8.58 -24.21
CA HIS A 649 9.07 -9.50 -23.87
C HIS A 649 9.61 -10.81 -23.28
N SER A 650 10.72 -11.35 -23.79
CA SER A 650 11.36 -12.54 -23.23
C SER A 650 11.89 -12.31 -21.81
N ILE A 651 12.56 -11.18 -21.57
CA ILE A 651 13.09 -10.83 -20.25
C ILE A 651 11.96 -10.64 -19.24
N LEU A 652 10.95 -9.82 -19.59
CA LEU A 652 9.82 -9.50 -18.72
C LEU A 652 8.84 -10.68 -18.58
N GLY A 653 8.87 -11.66 -19.49
CA GLY A 653 8.12 -12.91 -19.42
C GLY A 653 8.81 -14.03 -18.63
N SER A 654 9.99 -13.76 -18.03
CA SER A 654 10.71 -14.76 -17.23
C SER A 654 9.88 -15.25 -16.04
N SER A 655 10.17 -16.44 -15.56
CA SER A 655 9.46 -17.04 -14.42
C SER A 655 9.57 -16.19 -13.15
N LYS A 656 10.71 -15.55 -12.92
CA LYS A 656 10.92 -14.61 -11.78
C LYS A 656 9.97 -13.43 -11.86
N GLU A 657 9.99 -12.67 -12.97
CA GLU A 657 9.18 -11.46 -13.13
C GLU A 657 7.67 -11.75 -13.05
N ARG A 658 7.25 -12.86 -13.64
CA ARG A 658 5.86 -13.31 -13.58
C ARG A 658 5.45 -13.72 -12.17
N ALA A 659 6.30 -14.45 -11.44
CA ALA A 659 6.04 -14.87 -10.08
C ALA A 659 5.92 -13.66 -9.13
N GLU A 660 6.85 -12.71 -9.22
CA GLU A 660 6.80 -11.46 -8.45
C GLU A 660 5.52 -10.64 -8.74
N ASN A 661 5.15 -10.54 -10.04
CA ASN A 661 3.93 -9.81 -10.41
C ASN A 661 2.67 -10.50 -9.87
N LEU A 662 2.58 -11.85 -9.98
CA LEU A 662 1.44 -12.62 -9.51
C LEU A 662 1.20 -12.48 -8.01
N MET A 663 2.27 -12.56 -7.20
CA MET A 663 2.17 -12.37 -5.75
C MET A 663 1.56 -11.02 -5.39
N ILE A 664 1.97 -9.96 -6.07
CA ILE A 664 1.44 -8.61 -5.81
C ILE A 664 0.01 -8.44 -6.33
N VAL A 665 -0.34 -9.07 -7.45
CA VAL A 665 -1.72 -9.06 -7.96
C VAL A 665 -2.67 -9.70 -6.94
N ASP A 666 -2.34 -10.90 -6.44
CA ASP A 666 -3.19 -11.60 -5.47
C ASP A 666 -3.24 -10.88 -4.12
N LEU A 667 -2.14 -10.22 -3.70
CA LEU A 667 -2.11 -9.36 -2.51
C LEU A 667 -3.05 -8.14 -2.66
N ILE A 668 -2.99 -7.43 -3.78
CA ILE A 668 -3.86 -6.28 -4.04
C ILE A 668 -5.33 -6.70 -4.17
N ARG A 669 -5.60 -7.86 -4.78
CA ARG A 669 -6.96 -8.43 -4.82
C ARG A 669 -7.49 -8.68 -3.41
N HIS A 670 -6.65 -9.23 -2.53
CA HIS A 670 -7.00 -9.43 -1.13
C HIS A 670 -7.36 -8.11 -0.43
N ASP A 671 -6.47 -7.08 -0.54
CA ASP A 671 -6.68 -5.78 0.09
C ASP A 671 -7.99 -5.12 -0.40
N LEU A 672 -8.19 -5.12 -1.71
CA LEU A 672 -9.36 -4.49 -2.34
C LEU A 672 -10.66 -5.26 -2.05
N SER A 673 -10.64 -6.59 -2.17
CA SER A 673 -11.80 -7.44 -1.89
C SER A 673 -12.27 -7.34 -0.44
N GLY A 674 -11.36 -7.11 0.50
CA GLY A 674 -11.71 -6.88 1.90
C GLY A 674 -12.56 -5.63 2.15
N VAL A 675 -12.58 -4.69 1.21
CA VAL A 675 -13.33 -3.43 1.31
C VAL A 675 -14.57 -3.41 0.42
N VAL A 676 -14.40 -3.79 -0.86
CA VAL A 676 -15.50 -3.66 -1.85
C VAL A 676 -16.25 -4.97 -2.09
N GLY A 677 -15.77 -6.08 -1.55
CA GLY A 677 -16.26 -7.44 -1.83
C GLY A 677 -15.57 -8.06 -3.04
N ALA A 678 -15.48 -9.37 -3.05
CA ALA A 678 -14.82 -10.11 -4.12
C ALA A 678 -15.59 -10.05 -5.45
N GLU A 679 -16.92 -9.98 -5.41
CA GLU A 679 -17.80 -9.82 -6.56
C GLU A 679 -17.61 -8.47 -7.28
N ASN A 680 -17.11 -7.47 -6.54
CA ASN A 680 -16.85 -6.11 -7.04
C ASN A 680 -15.35 -5.88 -7.34
N THR A 681 -14.53 -6.95 -7.35
CA THR A 681 -13.08 -6.90 -7.62
C THR A 681 -12.74 -7.75 -8.84
N TRP A 682 -11.96 -7.19 -9.77
CA TRP A 682 -11.50 -7.93 -10.97
C TRP A 682 -10.11 -7.49 -11.43
N VAL A 683 -9.47 -8.35 -12.22
CA VAL A 683 -8.20 -8.07 -12.88
C VAL A 683 -8.47 -7.76 -14.34
N SER A 684 -8.33 -6.49 -14.74
CA SER A 684 -8.60 -6.05 -16.12
C SER A 684 -7.40 -6.29 -17.05
N LYS A 685 -6.18 -6.36 -16.50
CA LYS A 685 -4.95 -6.73 -17.20
C LYS A 685 -4.06 -7.54 -16.28
N LEU A 686 -3.60 -8.71 -16.75
CA LEU A 686 -2.70 -9.58 -16.00
C LEU A 686 -1.37 -9.70 -16.74
N MET A 687 -0.26 -9.25 -16.13
CA MET A 687 1.11 -9.43 -16.62
C MET A 687 1.31 -9.02 -18.09
N VAL A 688 0.80 -7.84 -18.45
CA VAL A 688 0.93 -7.32 -19.83
C VAL A 688 2.21 -6.50 -19.94
N VAL A 689 3.03 -6.78 -20.96
CA VAL A 689 4.18 -5.92 -21.27
C VAL A 689 3.69 -4.68 -21.98
N GLU A 690 3.87 -3.54 -21.34
CA GLU A 690 3.49 -2.24 -21.87
C GLU A 690 4.73 -1.48 -22.35
N GLU A 691 4.60 -0.88 -23.53
CA GLU A 691 5.65 -0.10 -24.16
C GLU A 691 5.50 1.39 -23.84
N TYR A 692 6.58 2.00 -23.35
CA TYR A 692 6.69 3.43 -23.09
C TYR A 692 7.77 4.06 -23.98
N GLU A 693 7.91 5.36 -23.90
CA GLU A 693 8.91 6.09 -24.70
C GLU A 693 10.34 5.58 -24.46
N THR A 694 10.71 5.33 -23.20
CA THR A 694 12.09 5.00 -22.79
C THR A 694 12.26 3.59 -22.24
N VAL A 695 11.16 2.87 -21.94
CA VAL A 695 11.20 1.57 -21.26
C VAL A 695 10.08 0.66 -21.74
N TYR A 696 10.24 -0.66 -21.49
CA TYR A 696 9.18 -1.67 -21.46
C TYR A 696 8.96 -2.06 -20.01
N GLN A 697 7.69 -2.29 -19.61
CA GLN A 697 7.34 -2.66 -18.23
C GLN A 697 6.30 -3.77 -18.19
N LEU A 698 6.44 -4.71 -17.25
CA LEU A 698 5.42 -5.71 -16.94
C LEU A 698 4.41 -5.12 -15.96
N VAL A 699 3.16 -4.98 -16.39
CA VAL A 699 2.10 -4.29 -15.66
C VAL A 699 0.89 -5.18 -15.49
N SER A 700 0.32 -5.19 -14.30
CA SER A 700 -1.04 -5.69 -14.06
C SER A 700 -1.96 -4.54 -13.66
N VAL A 701 -3.27 -4.73 -13.83
CA VAL A 701 -4.30 -3.74 -13.47
C VAL A 701 -5.40 -4.45 -12.71
N ILE A 702 -5.54 -4.08 -11.44
CA ILE A 702 -6.57 -4.59 -10.55
C ILE A 702 -7.57 -3.47 -10.31
N GLU A 703 -8.84 -3.77 -10.45
CA GLU A 703 -9.92 -2.80 -10.34
C GLU A 703 -11.02 -3.29 -9.41
N GLY A 704 -11.72 -2.34 -8.82
CA GLY A 704 -12.91 -2.61 -8.02
C GLY A 704 -13.92 -1.48 -8.10
N GLN A 705 -15.15 -1.79 -7.68
CA GLN A 705 -16.25 -0.83 -7.66
C GLN A 705 -16.78 -0.67 -6.24
N LEU A 706 -16.68 0.52 -5.70
CA LEU A 706 -17.35 0.91 -4.46
C LEU A 706 -18.87 0.91 -4.65
N PRO A 707 -19.63 0.56 -3.61
CA PRO A 707 -21.09 0.63 -3.68
C PRO A 707 -21.58 2.05 -3.97
N ASP A 708 -22.68 2.16 -4.70
CA ASP A 708 -23.29 3.45 -5.00
C ASP A 708 -23.90 4.04 -3.72
N SER A 709 -23.30 5.11 -3.22
CA SER A 709 -23.78 5.82 -2.02
C SER A 709 -25.17 6.43 -2.16
N SER A 710 -25.73 6.51 -3.38
CA SER A 710 -27.07 7.04 -3.63
C SER A 710 -28.19 6.02 -3.40
N THR A 711 -27.87 4.73 -3.43
CA THR A 711 -28.82 3.61 -3.32
C THR A 711 -28.83 2.93 -1.96
N THR A 712 -27.81 3.17 -1.13
CA THR A 712 -27.71 2.59 0.21
C THR A 712 -28.18 3.59 1.25
N GLU A 713 -29.27 3.27 1.96
CA GLU A 713 -29.69 3.96 3.20
C GLU A 713 -28.69 3.79 4.37
N GLN A 714 -27.57 3.08 4.12
CA GLN A 714 -26.51 2.81 5.09
C GLN A 714 -25.49 3.95 5.08
N GLN A 715 -25.44 4.71 6.16
CA GLN A 715 -24.44 5.73 6.45
C GLN A 715 -23.00 5.18 6.52
N ASP A 716 -22.82 3.86 6.52
CA ASP A 716 -21.56 3.14 6.72
C ASP A 716 -21.01 2.49 5.43
N ALA A 717 -21.45 2.92 4.24
CA ALA A 717 -20.92 2.38 2.99
C ALA A 717 -19.42 2.73 2.82
N PRO A 718 -18.56 1.75 2.41
CA PRO A 718 -17.13 2.00 2.24
C PRO A 718 -16.85 3.06 1.16
N ARG A 719 -15.80 3.83 1.39
CA ARG A 719 -15.35 4.96 0.54
C ARG A 719 -13.94 4.71 0.02
N GLY A 720 -13.48 5.54 -0.90
CA GLY A 720 -12.12 5.43 -1.44
C GLY A 720 -11.00 5.55 -0.39
N ILE A 721 -11.24 6.31 0.69
CA ILE A 721 -10.30 6.42 1.81
C ILE A 721 -10.18 5.09 2.60
N ASP A 722 -11.23 4.28 2.65
CA ASP A 722 -11.19 2.97 3.29
C ASP A 722 -10.37 1.98 2.47
N VAL A 723 -10.45 2.07 1.12
CA VAL A 723 -9.59 1.30 0.22
C VAL A 723 -8.13 1.74 0.37
N LEU A 724 -7.86 3.06 0.45
CA LEU A 724 -6.52 3.60 0.69
C LEU A 724 -5.93 3.02 1.97
N LYS A 725 -6.65 3.12 3.07
CA LYS A 725 -6.26 2.64 4.39
C LYS A 725 -5.98 1.14 4.41
N ALA A 726 -6.88 0.32 3.86
CA ALA A 726 -6.75 -1.14 3.83
C ALA A 726 -5.56 -1.62 2.98
N SER A 727 -5.15 -0.81 1.99
CA SER A 727 -4.07 -1.17 1.07
C SER A 727 -2.69 -0.70 1.51
N LEU A 728 -2.59 0.17 2.54
CA LEU A 728 -1.30 0.62 3.10
C LEU A 728 -0.65 -0.45 3.98
N PRO A 729 0.70 -0.49 4.04
CA PRO A 729 1.62 0.13 3.08
C PRO A 729 1.55 -0.55 1.70
N PRO A 730 2.06 0.10 0.61
CA PRO A 730 1.97 -0.45 -0.74
C PRO A 730 2.53 -1.86 -0.86
N GLY A 731 1.75 -2.81 -1.40
CA GLY A 731 2.15 -4.21 -1.54
C GLY A 731 3.43 -4.39 -2.35
N SER A 732 3.65 -3.57 -3.38
CA SER A 732 4.89 -3.58 -4.19
C SER A 732 6.15 -3.17 -3.41
N MET A 733 5.97 -2.58 -2.21
CA MET A 733 7.05 -2.11 -1.34
C MET A 733 7.19 -2.93 -0.05
N THR A 734 6.44 -4.01 0.11
CA THR A 734 6.42 -4.84 1.32
C THR A 734 6.85 -6.27 1.03
N GLY A 735 5.95 -7.13 0.69
CA GLY A 735 6.09 -8.56 0.44
C GLY A 735 4.78 -9.28 0.78
N ALA A 736 4.80 -10.59 0.70
CA ALA A 736 3.66 -11.43 1.01
C ALA A 736 4.08 -12.63 1.87
N PRO A 737 3.38 -12.89 2.99
CA PRO A 737 2.27 -12.16 3.61
C PRO A 737 2.71 -10.77 4.12
N LYS A 738 1.87 -9.73 3.92
CA LYS A 738 2.23 -8.31 4.11
C LYS A 738 2.76 -8.01 5.51
N LYS A 739 2.00 -8.33 6.57
CA LYS A 739 2.36 -8.05 7.96
C LYS A 739 3.69 -8.71 8.32
N ARG A 740 3.81 -10.03 8.08
CA ARG A 740 5.02 -10.80 8.42
C ARG A 740 6.24 -10.30 7.66
N SER A 741 6.08 -9.96 6.38
CA SER A 741 7.17 -9.39 5.56
C SER A 741 7.64 -8.04 6.12
N CYS A 742 6.73 -7.17 6.56
CA CYS A 742 7.06 -5.89 7.17
C CYS A 742 7.82 -6.05 8.50
N GLU A 743 7.44 -7.02 9.35
CA GLU A 743 8.16 -7.35 10.59
C GLU A 743 9.60 -7.79 10.30
N ILE A 744 9.78 -8.69 9.33
CA ILE A 744 11.10 -9.18 8.92
C ILE A 744 11.97 -8.04 8.36
N LEU A 745 11.40 -7.21 7.47
CA LEU A 745 12.11 -6.09 6.87
C LEU A 745 12.51 -5.04 7.90
N ARG A 746 11.65 -4.73 8.87
CA ARG A 746 11.95 -3.85 9.99
C ARG A 746 13.22 -4.33 10.74
N ASP A 747 13.28 -5.64 11.02
CA ASP A 747 14.39 -6.23 11.78
C ASP A 747 15.68 -6.35 10.95
N ILE A 748 15.59 -6.45 9.62
CA ILE A 748 16.74 -6.49 8.71
C ILE A 748 17.26 -5.09 8.39
N GLU A 749 16.37 -4.16 8.08
CA GLU A 749 16.72 -2.79 7.66
C GLU A 749 17.17 -1.91 8.84
N GLN A 750 16.58 -2.07 10.02
CA GLN A 750 16.87 -1.37 11.28
C GLN A 750 16.87 0.17 11.15
N ARG A 751 16.10 0.71 10.24
CA ARG A 751 15.96 2.15 9.98
C ARG A 751 14.55 2.47 9.48
N PRO A 752 14.08 3.73 9.65
CA PRO A 752 12.83 4.16 9.03
C PRO A 752 13.03 4.35 7.52
N ARG A 753 11.99 4.09 6.74
CA ARG A 753 11.92 4.45 5.32
C ARG A 753 11.40 5.87 5.11
N GLY A 754 10.55 6.34 6.01
CA GLY A 754 9.94 7.66 5.98
C GLY A 754 9.01 7.84 4.79
N VAL A 755 9.20 8.91 4.05
CA VAL A 755 8.39 9.21 2.85
C VAL A 755 8.63 8.21 1.72
N TYR A 756 9.87 7.68 1.59
CA TYR A 756 10.18 6.63 0.63
C TYR A 756 9.41 5.35 0.96
N SER A 757 8.91 4.64 -0.03
CA SER A 757 8.01 3.48 0.08
C SER A 757 6.61 3.80 0.61
N GLY A 758 6.33 5.04 0.96
CA GLY A 758 4.98 5.53 1.23
C GLY A 758 4.25 5.93 -0.05
N VAL A 759 3.21 6.76 0.09
CA VAL A 759 2.39 7.23 -1.03
C VAL A 759 2.27 8.75 -1.04
N LEU A 760 2.18 9.35 -2.23
CA LEU A 760 2.02 10.78 -2.43
C LEU A 760 0.89 11.04 -3.43
N GLY A 761 -0.03 11.95 -3.09
CA GLY A 761 -1.19 12.21 -3.93
C GLY A 761 -2.18 13.19 -3.32
N TYR A 762 -3.47 12.95 -3.58
CA TYR A 762 -4.54 13.81 -3.11
C TYR A 762 -5.81 13.06 -2.69
N LEU A 763 -6.59 13.71 -1.81
CA LEU A 763 -7.96 13.40 -1.43
C LEU A 763 -8.85 14.58 -1.83
N ASP A 764 -9.76 14.37 -2.78
CA ASP A 764 -10.63 15.40 -3.34
C ASP A 764 -11.92 15.58 -2.52
N VAL A 765 -12.36 16.82 -2.32
CA VAL A 765 -13.64 17.12 -1.66
C VAL A 765 -14.84 16.52 -2.39
N GLY A 766 -14.73 16.27 -3.70
CA GLY A 766 -15.75 15.57 -4.51
C GLY A 766 -15.69 14.04 -4.36
N GLY A 767 -14.83 13.49 -3.49
CA GLY A 767 -14.78 12.07 -3.14
C GLY A 767 -13.91 11.22 -4.06
N SER A 768 -13.06 11.80 -4.93
CA SER A 768 -12.03 11.07 -5.69
C SER A 768 -10.66 11.14 -5.00
N GLY A 769 -9.71 10.33 -5.44
CA GLY A 769 -8.32 10.38 -5.00
C GLY A 769 -7.39 9.68 -5.96
N ASP A 770 -6.11 10.06 -5.96
CA ASP A 770 -5.06 9.43 -6.76
C ASP A 770 -3.73 9.55 -6.02
N PHE A 771 -3.08 8.42 -5.79
CA PHE A 771 -1.81 8.30 -5.07
C PHE A 771 -0.81 7.48 -5.88
N SER A 772 0.43 7.94 -5.92
CA SER A 772 1.56 7.20 -6.46
C SER A 772 2.42 6.62 -5.34
N VAL A 773 3.14 5.53 -5.62
CA VAL A 773 4.17 5.00 -4.73
C VAL A 773 5.36 5.96 -4.72
N VAL A 774 5.88 6.28 -3.54
CA VAL A 774 7.06 7.17 -3.43
C VAL A 774 8.33 6.36 -3.65
N ILE A 775 8.73 6.28 -4.92
CA ILE A 775 9.98 5.69 -5.40
C ILE A 775 10.63 6.64 -6.41
N ARG A 776 11.91 6.46 -6.72
CA ARG A 776 12.67 7.38 -7.60
C ARG A 776 12.58 8.84 -7.13
N THR A 777 12.73 9.04 -5.82
CA THR A 777 12.43 10.28 -5.13
C THR A 777 13.57 10.64 -4.20
N ALA A 778 13.91 11.93 -4.16
CA ALA A 778 14.80 12.51 -3.18
C ALA A 778 13.99 13.32 -2.17
N VAL A 779 14.27 13.13 -0.88
CA VAL A 779 13.56 13.78 0.23
C VAL A 779 14.56 14.55 1.08
N ARG A 780 14.19 15.76 1.48
CA ARG A 780 14.95 16.59 2.41
C ARG A 780 14.06 17.12 3.52
N ARG A 781 14.59 17.13 4.74
CA ARG A 781 14.05 17.96 5.81
C ARG A 781 14.78 19.31 5.82
N SER A 782 14.06 20.42 5.78
CA SER A 782 14.63 21.74 5.98
C SER A 782 15.00 21.88 7.46
N GLY A 783 16.29 22.14 7.76
CA GLY A 783 16.76 22.28 9.14
C GLY A 783 16.06 23.45 9.84
N GLY A 784 15.09 23.15 10.68
CA GLY A 784 14.69 24.06 11.74
C GLY A 784 15.85 24.14 12.74
N ASN A 785 16.26 25.34 13.13
CA ASN A 785 17.14 25.55 14.27
C ASN A 785 16.51 24.83 15.49
N SER A 786 17.02 23.66 15.81
CA SER A 786 16.75 23.03 17.10
C SER A 786 17.49 23.84 18.14
N ILE A 787 16.85 24.89 18.67
CA ILE A 787 17.19 25.42 19.97
C ILE A 787 16.81 24.32 20.94
N SER A 788 17.79 23.51 21.35
CA SER A 788 17.68 22.66 22.52
C SER A 788 17.53 23.59 23.74
N ASN A 789 16.30 23.88 24.12
CA ASN A 789 15.99 24.39 25.45
C ASN A 789 16.13 23.22 26.44
N ASP A 790 17.37 22.95 26.80
CA ASP A 790 17.70 22.22 28.00
C ASP A 790 17.64 23.18 29.16
N ASN A 791 16.46 23.45 29.67
CA ASN A 791 16.25 24.17 30.94
C ASN A 791 15.75 23.20 32.00
N GLY A 792 16.70 22.78 32.82
CA GLY A 792 16.61 22.43 34.22
C GLY A 792 15.26 22.01 34.80
N ALA A 793 15.07 20.72 34.99
CA ALA A 793 14.09 20.24 35.93
C ALA A 793 14.66 20.26 37.34
N HIS A 794 14.07 21.03 38.19
CA HIS A 794 14.24 21.05 39.64
C HIS A 794 14.05 19.66 40.26
N ALA A 795 15.06 19.20 40.95
CA ALA A 795 14.96 18.05 41.84
C ALA A 795 14.18 18.46 43.08
N THR A 796 13.09 17.79 43.37
CA THR A 796 12.48 17.73 44.70
C THR A 796 12.84 16.44 45.38
N ASN A 797 13.40 16.60 46.58
CA ASN A 797 13.81 15.57 47.55
C ASN A 797 12.71 14.59 47.91
N GLY A 798 13.10 13.30 48.05
CA GLY A 798 12.38 12.29 48.79
C GLY A 798 13.32 11.26 49.36
N ASN A 799 13.69 11.42 50.63
CA ASN A 799 14.46 10.47 51.45
C ASN A 799 13.86 9.05 51.42
N TYR A 800 14.71 8.02 51.38
CA TYR A 800 14.73 6.96 52.38
C TYR A 800 16.09 6.22 52.36
N ALA A 801 16.47 5.85 53.61
CA ALA A 801 17.76 5.54 54.13
C ALA A 801 18.23 4.05 53.95
N ASN A 802 19.54 3.92 54.14
CA ASN A 802 20.30 2.88 54.82
C ASN A 802 21.00 1.79 54.00
N GLY A 803 22.31 1.79 54.27
CA GLY A 803 23.11 0.54 54.24
C GLY A 803 24.58 0.68 53.87
N HIS A 804 25.41 1.11 54.83
CA HIS A 804 26.84 0.80 55.06
C HIS A 804 27.55 -0.16 54.04
N ILE A 805 28.83 0.05 53.68
CA ILE A 805 30.13 0.02 54.49
C ILE A 805 31.30 0.38 53.58
N ASN A 806 32.26 1.17 54.10
CA ASN A 806 33.76 1.26 54.00
C ASN A 806 34.44 1.07 52.62
N GLY A 807 35.41 1.80 52.21
CA GLY A 807 36.38 2.73 52.82
C GLY A 807 37.62 2.67 51.96
N HIS A 808 38.23 3.74 51.68
CA HIS A 808 39.64 4.10 51.85
C HIS A 808 40.03 5.36 51.05
N ARG A 809 40.51 6.31 51.80
CA ARG A 809 41.27 7.52 51.41
C ARG A 809 42.54 7.16 50.65
N ASN A 810 42.96 7.99 49.72
CA ASN A 810 44.23 8.66 49.79
C ASN A 810 44.25 9.95 48.95
N GLN A 811 44.69 10.97 49.62
CA GLN A 811 45.12 12.30 49.16
C GLN A 811 46.45 12.18 48.47
N TYR A 812 46.75 13.09 47.55
CA TYR A 812 47.93 14.02 47.54
C TYR A 812 47.86 14.86 46.25
N THR A 813 47.67 16.14 46.40
CA THR A 813 48.50 17.36 46.31
C THR A 813 48.89 17.86 44.92
N ASN A 814 48.42 19.10 44.70
CA ASN A 814 49.00 20.30 44.08
C ASN A 814 50.08 20.22 43.03
N GLY A 815 49.89 20.96 41.94
CA GLY A 815 50.89 21.47 41.07
C GLY A 815 50.35 22.22 39.86
N HIS A 816 50.19 23.56 39.98
CA HIS A 816 50.13 24.41 38.79
C HIS A 816 51.55 24.56 38.21
N PRO A 817 51.63 24.69 36.84
CA PRO A 817 51.88 26.02 36.33
C PRO A 817 51.14 26.42 35.05
N ASN A 818 50.99 27.72 34.91
CA ASN A 818 50.48 28.47 33.77
C ASN A 818 51.12 28.08 32.41
N GLY A 819 50.32 27.98 31.40
CA GLY A 819 50.68 28.03 30.01
C GLY A 819 49.51 28.51 29.18
N HIS A 820 49.51 29.84 28.89
CA HIS A 820 48.64 30.38 27.83
C HIS A 820 49.00 29.75 26.50
N VAL A 821 48.02 29.04 25.92
CA VAL A 821 47.99 28.75 24.49
C VAL A 821 46.64 29.29 24.00
N ASP A 822 46.69 30.42 23.33
CA ASP A 822 45.61 30.92 22.50
C ASP A 822 45.30 29.93 21.38
N GLY A 823 44.37 29.02 21.63
CA GLY A 823 43.73 28.20 20.62
C GLY A 823 42.43 28.81 20.22
N HIS A 824 42.39 29.57 19.17
CA HIS A 824 41.18 29.94 18.47
C HIS A 824 40.43 28.64 18.07
N TRP A 825 39.45 28.28 18.89
CA TRP A 825 38.41 27.32 18.48
C TRP A 825 37.45 28.09 17.59
N ASP A 826 37.69 28.01 16.26
CA ASP A 826 36.75 28.42 15.24
C ASP A 826 35.64 27.33 15.16
N GLY A 827 34.80 27.30 16.17
CA GLY A 827 33.64 26.41 16.31
C GLY A 827 32.46 26.89 15.48
N GLN A 828 32.66 27.21 14.19
CA GLN A 828 31.56 27.24 13.27
C GLN A 828 31.19 25.77 12.91
N SER A 829 30.18 25.23 13.56
CA SER A 829 29.53 24.02 13.10
C SER A 829 29.10 24.28 11.66
N LYS A 830 29.78 23.66 10.69
CA LYS A 830 29.39 23.70 9.28
C LYS A 830 28.01 23.09 9.20
N GLN A 831 26.97 23.94 9.13
CA GLN A 831 25.62 23.47 8.87
C GLN A 831 25.63 22.80 7.50
N SER A 832 25.07 21.61 7.40
CA SER A 832 24.94 20.86 6.17
C SER A 832 23.47 20.53 5.93
N GLU A 833 23.12 20.39 4.65
CA GLU A 833 21.82 19.99 4.19
C GLU A 833 21.91 18.53 3.71
N THR A 834 21.02 17.63 4.20
CA THR A 834 21.02 16.22 3.82
C THR A 834 19.79 15.87 3.01
N TRP A 835 20.01 15.29 1.86
CA TRP A 835 19.01 14.67 1.01
C TRP A 835 19.10 13.15 1.11
N ARG A 836 17.95 12.48 1.08
CA ARG A 836 17.85 11.03 1.18
C ARG A 836 17.19 10.46 -0.04
N VAL A 837 17.77 9.40 -0.58
CA VAL A 837 17.27 8.67 -1.75
C VAL A 837 17.19 7.19 -1.38
N GLY A 838 15.97 6.69 -1.23
CA GLY A 838 15.72 5.26 -1.00
C GLY A 838 15.77 4.48 -2.32
N ALA A 839 16.29 3.25 -2.25
CA ALA A 839 16.25 2.28 -3.34
C ALA A 839 16.29 0.85 -2.80
N GLY A 840 15.76 -0.09 -3.58
CA GLY A 840 15.73 -1.50 -3.21
C GLY A 840 15.06 -2.37 -4.26
N GLY A 841 14.88 -3.64 -3.96
CA GLY A 841 14.29 -4.62 -4.84
C GLY A 841 13.52 -5.71 -4.10
N ALA A 842 12.74 -6.46 -4.84
CA ALA A 842 11.99 -7.60 -4.35
C ALA A 842 12.92 -8.83 -4.28
N VAL A 843 13.34 -9.19 -3.08
CA VAL A 843 14.12 -10.41 -2.87
C VAL A 843 13.19 -11.61 -2.90
N THR A 844 13.48 -12.54 -3.80
CA THR A 844 12.80 -13.84 -3.93
C THR A 844 13.79 -14.97 -3.74
N ILE A 845 13.31 -16.20 -3.67
CA ILE A 845 14.19 -17.39 -3.59
C ILE A 845 15.03 -17.56 -4.87
N GLN A 846 14.64 -16.92 -5.98
CA GLN A 846 15.37 -16.94 -7.25
C GLN A 846 16.39 -15.81 -7.38
N SER A 847 16.38 -14.85 -6.47
CA SER A 847 17.30 -13.72 -6.47
C SER A 847 18.72 -14.15 -6.17
N THR A 848 19.70 -13.39 -6.67
CA THR A 848 21.10 -13.47 -6.24
C THR A 848 21.44 -12.20 -5.47
N ASP A 849 22.30 -12.33 -4.47
CA ASP A 849 22.73 -11.19 -3.63
C ASP A 849 23.43 -10.09 -4.44
N GLU A 850 24.22 -10.48 -5.42
CA GLU A 850 24.87 -9.56 -6.37
C GLU A 850 23.84 -8.88 -7.29
N GLY A 851 22.89 -9.66 -7.85
CA GLY A 851 21.85 -9.13 -8.73
C GLY A 851 20.97 -8.09 -8.05
N GLU A 852 20.51 -8.36 -6.82
CA GLU A 852 19.70 -7.44 -6.03
C GLU A 852 20.47 -6.16 -5.64
N PHE A 853 21.78 -6.28 -5.35
CA PHE A 853 22.62 -5.11 -5.12
C PHE A 853 22.73 -4.23 -6.37
N LEU A 854 23.00 -4.82 -7.53
CA LEU A 854 23.10 -4.11 -8.80
C LEU A 854 21.76 -3.44 -9.17
N GLU A 855 20.64 -4.11 -8.93
CA GLU A 855 19.31 -3.56 -9.15
C GLU A 855 19.04 -2.34 -8.26
N MET A 856 19.37 -2.42 -6.99
CA MET A 856 19.27 -1.31 -6.02
C MET A 856 20.12 -0.12 -6.51
N GLU A 857 21.37 -0.34 -6.90
CA GLU A 857 22.26 0.70 -7.43
C GLU A 857 21.73 1.34 -8.70
N VAL A 858 21.18 0.58 -9.64
CA VAL A 858 20.55 1.10 -10.87
C VAL A 858 19.35 1.98 -10.53
N LYS A 859 18.50 1.54 -9.61
CA LYS A 859 17.35 2.31 -9.15
C LYS A 859 17.76 3.61 -8.45
N ALA A 860 18.73 3.57 -7.55
CA ALA A 860 19.31 4.76 -6.93
C ALA A 860 19.92 5.70 -7.97
N SER A 861 20.68 5.17 -8.92
CA SER A 861 21.35 5.95 -9.96
C SER A 861 20.41 6.68 -10.90
N SER A 862 19.16 6.22 -11.06
CA SER A 862 18.15 6.95 -11.84
C SER A 862 17.83 8.34 -11.24
N VAL A 863 17.94 8.48 -9.92
CA VAL A 863 17.79 9.76 -9.21
C VAL A 863 19.14 10.43 -9.05
N LEU A 864 20.16 9.71 -8.59
CA LEU A 864 21.51 10.23 -8.35
C LEU A 864 22.16 10.76 -9.63
N GLY A 865 21.94 10.12 -10.78
CA GLY A 865 22.43 10.58 -12.07
C GLY A 865 21.83 11.92 -12.50
N ALA A 866 20.59 12.21 -12.07
CA ALA A 866 20.00 13.54 -12.25
C ALA A 866 20.58 14.56 -11.26
N LEU A 867 20.93 14.12 -10.05
CA LEU A 867 21.48 14.96 -8.99
C LEU A 867 22.98 15.22 -9.20
N LEU A 868 23.76 14.19 -9.47
CA LEU A 868 25.20 14.25 -9.59
C LEU A 868 25.56 14.49 -11.07
N SER A 869 26.32 15.52 -11.37
CA SER A 869 26.90 15.66 -12.71
C SER A 869 27.82 14.48 -12.98
N GLN A 870 27.60 13.73 -14.06
CA GLN A 870 28.59 12.76 -14.49
C GLN A 870 29.94 13.51 -14.66
N LYS A 871 30.95 13.07 -13.90
CA LYS A 871 32.34 13.33 -14.31
C LYS A 871 32.47 12.60 -15.62
N SER A 872 32.47 13.37 -16.73
CA SER A 872 32.85 12.92 -18.07
C SER A 872 34.28 12.38 -18.05
#